data_b354f9d69c8049470ee5fb1239bbafbf
#
_entry.id   b354f9d69c8049470ee5fb1239bbafbf
#
_cell.length_a   1.000
_cell.length_b   1.000
_cell.length_c   1.000
_cell.angle_alpha   90.00
_cell.angle_beta   90.00
_cell.angle_gamma   90.00
#
_symmetry.space_group_name_H-M   'P 1'
#
loop_
_entity.id
_entity.type
_entity.pdbx_description
1 polymer ?
#
loop_
_entity_poly.entity_id
_entity_poly.type
_entity_poly.pdbx_seq_one_letter_code
_entity_poly.pdbx_strand_id
1 'polypeptide(L)'
;MSIEYVQLQLASPTEIKRWSQRMLPTGELVGEISKADTINYRTFKPERGGLFCERIFGSTVNRECSCGKTKRRKLIAPLNYNRLKLQPTNSQATNVQDVIEVCPACGVEPTNSKVRRYRMGCISLKKPVAHMWYFRNNPNVLASILNMRSQEIDETVHFQTYTASKPGTQNYCLHGGVQWFVNHWEPMHPYFAGEFDPLTDTAAPWNASKAVMPSQIKTIENCGAEALQELLTRIDLAFLQRMLARKLKNAIERKKLASKSLRKQHKRRKKAKLLGRADQKNYGITVKVKTYARRLEFVRSLARKGLRPEWMVLSVFPVLPPDLRPMIQMSSGRFATSDLNDLYRRLIYRKIRFEKFLSLFDEEFLPDLLIRHDLCLLQEAADSIIDNGRLEKPAQRPNRKPFKSLTSIIEGKHGRFRQNLLGKRVDYSGRSVIVVGPKLRLHQCGLPREMALELFQPFVIRALLEESGVKNIRAAKNLLQRRPQMVWDILENVVLGHPLLLNRAPTLHRLGIQAFEPILLSGRAIQLHPLVCPAFNADFDGDQMAVHVPLGLEAQAEARLLMLATHNWLSPATGEPSILPSQDMILGFYYLTTLKPTISHKRMTNIASGLTNKVPYQLNTIYNSFESVLHAYDINKIDLHEMVWLRWSSYIQTQNPFPLQLNISPNGHVTSIYDSFVIESNSDQQDCLVKSPEITQTTKKIVSYQSEMSVTGSSFYIRTTPGRVLFNNLIYENLFL
;
A
#
# COMPACT_ATOMS: atom_id res chain seq x y z
N MET A 1 19.30 7.13 -13.54
CA MET A 1 19.58 5.84 -12.88
C MET A 1 18.33 5.39 -12.17
N SER A 2 17.75 4.27 -12.60
CA SER A 2 16.64 3.62 -11.91
C SER A 2 17.19 2.84 -10.72
N ILE A 3 16.58 3.00 -9.56
CA ILE A 3 16.92 2.21 -8.36
C ILE A 3 16.20 0.88 -8.50
N GLU A 4 16.94 -0.21 -8.69
CA GLU A 4 16.38 -1.55 -8.83
C GLU A 4 15.95 -2.14 -7.48
N TYR A 5 16.77 -1.96 -6.45
CA TYR A 5 16.47 -2.46 -5.11
C TYR A 5 17.18 -1.66 -4.02
N VAL A 6 16.67 -1.72 -2.81
CA VAL A 6 17.25 -1.14 -1.61
C VAL A 6 17.56 -2.26 -0.62
N GLN A 7 18.83 -2.33 -0.18
CA GLN A 7 19.27 -3.32 0.80
C GLN A 7 19.41 -2.68 2.18
N LEU A 8 18.78 -3.29 3.18
CA LEU A 8 18.95 -2.91 4.58
C LEU A 8 19.98 -3.79 5.25
N GLN A 9 20.92 -3.17 5.96
CA GLN A 9 21.97 -3.87 6.71
C GLN A 9 22.34 -3.11 7.99
N LEU A 10 23.08 -3.80 8.89
CA LEU A 10 23.63 -3.17 10.08
C LEU A 10 24.76 -2.21 9.70
N ALA A 11 24.76 -1.04 10.30
CA ALA A 11 25.82 -0.06 10.16
C ALA A 11 26.87 -0.25 11.25
N SER A 12 28.15 -0.25 10.85
CA SER A 12 29.25 -0.24 11.82
C SER A 12 29.39 1.14 12.49
N PRO A 13 29.95 1.24 13.69
CA PRO A 13 30.26 2.51 14.31
C PRO A 13 31.16 3.41 13.45
N THR A 14 32.06 2.80 12.68
CA THR A 14 32.94 3.51 11.74
C THR A 14 32.17 4.09 10.57
N GLU A 15 31.18 3.36 10.07
CA GLU A 15 30.28 3.84 9.02
C GLU A 15 29.40 4.99 9.48
N ILE A 16 28.83 4.91 10.69
CA ILE A 16 28.06 6.01 11.28
C ILE A 16 28.93 7.27 11.43
N LYS A 17 30.17 7.13 11.87
CA LYS A 17 31.14 8.25 11.88
C LYS A 17 31.40 8.78 10.48
N ARG A 18 31.61 7.91 9.48
CA ARG A 18 31.82 8.31 8.08
C ARG A 18 30.63 9.09 7.51
N TRP A 19 29.40 8.75 7.85
CA TRP A 19 28.20 9.49 7.39
C TRP A 19 28.07 10.87 8.03
N SER A 20 28.55 11.01 9.26
CA SER A 20 28.38 12.22 10.06
C SER A 20 29.60 13.12 10.05
N GLN A 21 30.79 12.55 10.14
CA GLN A 21 32.05 13.29 10.22
C GLN A 21 32.57 13.64 8.82
N ARG A 22 33.05 14.85 8.72
CA ARG A 22 33.74 15.35 7.52
C ARG A 22 34.87 16.26 7.92
N MET A 23 35.90 16.28 7.10
CA MET A 23 36.99 17.19 7.24
C MET A 23 36.66 18.50 6.52
N LEU A 24 36.77 19.62 7.21
CA LEU A 24 36.66 20.94 6.62
C LEU A 24 38.00 21.25 5.89
N PRO A 25 38.01 22.18 4.90
CA PRO A 25 39.26 22.65 4.28
C PRO A 25 40.27 23.23 5.28
N THR A 26 39.82 23.58 6.47
CA THR A 26 40.68 24.04 7.60
C THR A 26 41.38 22.89 8.35
N GLY A 27 41.14 21.63 7.97
CA GLY A 27 41.68 20.45 8.66
C GLY A 27 40.91 20.01 9.89
N GLU A 28 39.83 20.72 10.29
CA GLU A 28 39.03 20.36 11.46
C GLU A 28 37.98 19.28 11.10
N LEU A 29 37.87 18.26 11.95
CA LEU A 29 36.83 17.25 11.86
C LEU A 29 35.52 17.81 12.48
N VAL A 30 34.47 17.84 11.70
CA VAL A 30 33.14 18.31 12.11
C VAL A 30 32.12 17.21 11.88
N GLY A 31 31.17 17.07 12.81
CA GLY A 31 30.09 16.07 12.68
C GLY A 31 29.50 15.65 14.03
N GLU A 32 30.26 15.83 15.13
CA GLU A 32 29.78 15.49 16.46
C GLU A 32 28.96 16.63 17.08
N ILE A 33 27.85 16.27 17.70
CA ILE A 33 26.97 17.17 18.43
C ILE A 33 27.35 17.14 19.90
N SER A 34 27.86 18.26 20.39
CA SER A 34 28.32 18.41 21.78
C SER A 34 27.28 19.06 22.70
N LYS A 35 26.37 19.87 22.15
CA LYS A 35 25.40 20.65 22.94
C LYS A 35 23.97 20.21 22.65
N ALA A 36 23.12 20.29 23.67
CA ALA A 36 21.70 19.99 23.58
C ALA A 36 20.86 21.13 22.97
N ASP A 37 21.49 22.30 22.77
CA ASP A 37 20.83 23.50 22.32
C ASP A 37 20.40 23.39 20.85
N THR A 38 19.30 24.06 20.52
CA THR A 38 18.72 24.03 19.17
C THR A 38 19.01 25.33 18.44
N ILE A 39 18.32 26.39 18.84
CA ILE A 39 18.42 27.72 18.26
C ILE A 39 18.52 28.74 19.41
N ASN A 40 19.15 29.87 19.12
CA ASN A 40 19.12 31.02 20.02
C ASN A 40 17.79 31.77 19.84
N TYR A 41 16.98 31.83 20.89
CA TYR A 41 15.65 32.45 20.85
C TYR A 41 15.64 33.94 20.64
N ARG A 42 16.79 34.64 20.85
CA ARG A 42 16.91 36.08 20.60
C ARG A 42 17.27 36.38 19.14
N THR A 43 18.19 35.60 18.58
CA THR A 43 18.72 35.80 17.22
C THR A 43 18.08 34.92 16.18
N PHE A 44 17.31 33.90 16.58
CA PHE A 44 16.73 32.83 15.74
C PHE A 44 17.75 32.04 14.92
N LYS A 45 19.03 32.17 15.26
CA LYS A 45 20.09 31.42 14.58
C LYS A 45 20.41 30.13 15.31
N PRO A 46 20.82 29.07 14.54
CA PRO A 46 21.25 27.81 15.12
C PRO A 46 22.48 27.95 16.03
N GLU A 47 22.44 27.33 17.21
CA GLU A 47 23.57 27.34 18.15
C GLU A 47 24.74 26.47 17.64
N ARG A 48 25.96 26.90 17.93
CA ARG A 48 27.20 26.17 17.59
C ARG A 48 27.31 24.86 18.37
N GLY A 49 27.58 23.75 17.68
CA GLY A 49 27.68 22.42 18.29
C GLY A 49 26.35 21.83 18.71
N GLY A 50 25.22 22.52 18.46
CA GLY A 50 23.87 22.07 18.77
C GLY A 50 23.21 21.25 17.65
N LEU A 51 21.97 20.86 17.91
CA LEU A 51 21.18 19.98 17.03
C LEU A 51 20.89 20.58 15.63
N PHE A 52 20.97 21.88 15.45
CA PHE A 52 20.74 22.57 14.17
C PHE A 52 21.97 23.29 13.64
N CYS A 53 23.16 23.04 14.21
CA CYS A 53 24.40 23.73 13.91
C CYS A 53 24.70 23.79 12.40
N GLU A 54 24.90 25.01 11.88
CA GLU A 54 25.19 25.20 10.45
C GLU A 54 26.56 24.68 10.06
N ARG A 55 27.51 24.61 10.98
CA ARG A 55 28.84 24.05 10.76
C ARG A 55 28.78 22.54 10.51
N ILE A 56 27.89 21.84 11.22
CA ILE A 56 27.70 20.38 11.09
C ILE A 56 26.83 20.06 9.88
N PHE A 57 25.68 20.70 9.75
CA PHE A 57 24.65 20.33 8.79
C PHE A 57 24.61 21.19 7.53
N GLY A 58 25.33 22.30 7.50
CA GLY A 58 25.35 23.25 6.38
C GLY A 58 24.50 24.49 6.63
N SER A 59 24.65 25.49 5.76
CA SER A 59 23.96 26.78 5.86
C SER A 59 22.42 26.67 5.73
N THR A 60 21.71 27.54 6.43
CA THR A 60 20.23 27.63 6.37
C THR A 60 19.78 28.31 5.09
N VAL A 61 20.53 29.27 4.60
CA VAL A 61 20.29 30.01 3.37
C VAL A 61 21.30 29.62 2.32
N ASN A 62 20.88 29.58 1.07
CA ASN A 62 21.76 29.21 -0.05
C ASN A 62 22.97 30.18 -0.14
N ARG A 63 24.18 29.63 -0.14
CA ARG A 63 25.45 30.34 -0.34
C ARG A 63 25.69 31.49 0.65
N GLU A 64 25.10 31.43 1.84
CA GLU A 64 25.28 32.41 2.91
C GLU A 64 25.82 31.73 4.17
N CYS A 65 26.77 32.35 4.84
CA CYS A 65 27.25 31.85 6.13
C CYS A 65 26.42 32.43 7.30
N SER A 66 26.49 31.77 8.46
CA SER A 66 25.76 32.17 9.68
C SER A 66 25.99 33.65 10.12
N CYS A 67 27.18 34.18 9.91
CA CYS A 67 27.53 35.55 10.25
C CYS A 67 27.16 36.59 9.17
N GLY A 68 26.72 36.16 7.99
CA GLY A 68 26.35 37.03 6.87
C GLY A 68 27.51 37.67 6.11
N LYS A 69 28.77 37.44 6.52
CA LYS A 69 29.94 38.06 5.89
C LYS A 69 30.16 37.58 4.46
N THR A 70 29.78 36.35 4.09
CA THR A 70 29.95 35.81 2.75
C THR A 70 28.84 36.18 1.78
N LYS A 71 27.75 36.82 2.25
CA LYS A 71 26.62 37.22 1.40
C LYS A 71 27.01 38.20 0.29
N ARG A 72 28.09 38.99 0.46
CA ARG A 72 28.54 40.01 -0.48
C ARG A 72 29.52 39.53 -1.55
N ARG A 73 30.09 38.33 -1.46
CA ARG A 73 30.93 37.78 -2.53
C ARG A 73 29.97 37.17 -3.59
N LYS A 74 29.59 37.99 -4.56
CA LYS A 74 29.05 37.51 -5.82
C LYS A 74 30.13 36.56 -6.37
N LEU A 75 29.80 35.26 -6.41
CA LEU A 75 30.57 34.31 -7.19
C LEU A 75 30.67 34.86 -8.61
N ILE A 76 31.87 35.24 -9.00
CA ILE A 76 32.19 35.72 -10.33
C ILE A 76 31.85 34.60 -11.31
N ALA A 77 30.98 34.96 -12.24
CA ALA A 77 30.57 34.27 -13.45
C ALA A 77 29.67 33.06 -13.33
N PRO A 78 28.49 33.11 -13.97
CA PRO A 78 27.87 31.90 -14.44
C PRO A 78 28.81 31.30 -15.49
N LEU A 79 29.35 30.13 -15.22
CA LEU A 79 29.98 29.32 -16.25
C LEU A 79 28.96 29.15 -17.39
N ASN A 80 29.24 29.82 -18.52
CA ASN A 80 28.52 29.66 -19.76
C ASN A 80 28.59 28.18 -20.17
N TYR A 81 27.59 27.42 -19.83
CA TYR A 81 27.42 25.99 -20.18
C TYR A 81 27.47 25.75 -21.71
N ASN A 82 27.35 26.80 -22.52
CA ASN A 82 27.37 26.75 -23.99
C ASN A 82 28.74 26.87 -24.63
N ARG A 83 29.85 27.05 -23.87
CA ARG A 83 31.20 27.16 -24.43
C ARG A 83 32.05 25.90 -24.36
N LEU A 84 31.55 24.82 -23.76
CA LEU A 84 32.29 23.56 -23.62
C LEU A 84 32.10 22.58 -24.78
N LYS A 85 31.54 23.01 -25.91
CA LYS A 85 31.32 22.15 -27.08
C LYS A 85 32.30 22.32 -28.24
N LEU A 86 33.37 23.05 -28.10
CA LEU A 86 34.34 23.15 -29.22
C LEU A 86 35.79 23.23 -28.71
N GLN A 87 36.50 22.19 -28.97
CA GLN A 87 37.92 21.94 -29.28
C GLN A 87 38.73 21.12 -28.28
N PRO A 88 39.29 19.99 -28.72
CA PRO A 88 40.30 19.24 -27.98
C PRO A 88 41.68 19.73 -28.43
N THR A 89 42.31 20.59 -27.68
CA THR A 89 43.76 20.82 -27.81
C THR A 89 44.40 20.85 -26.44
N ASN A 90 45.42 20.03 -26.32
CA ASN A 90 46.35 19.84 -25.21
C ASN A 90 46.70 21.13 -24.45
N SER A 91 46.28 21.19 -23.20
CA SER A 91 47.08 21.85 -22.14
C SER A 91 46.39 21.54 -20.79
N GLN A 92 47.19 21.07 -19.87
CA GLN A 92 46.97 20.79 -18.45
C GLN A 92 45.70 21.37 -17.89
N ALA A 93 44.66 20.51 -17.75
CA ALA A 93 43.45 20.80 -16.99
C ALA A 93 43.85 20.98 -15.52
N THR A 94 44.15 22.20 -15.13
CA THR A 94 44.05 22.58 -13.73
C THR A 94 42.62 22.35 -13.31
N ASN A 95 42.40 21.28 -12.53
CA ASN A 95 41.20 21.04 -11.80
C ASN A 95 40.92 22.26 -10.93
N VAL A 96 40.14 23.20 -11.41
CA VAL A 96 39.46 24.18 -10.60
C VAL A 96 38.36 23.40 -9.88
N GLN A 97 38.77 22.64 -8.88
CA GLN A 97 37.87 22.25 -7.81
C GLN A 97 37.36 23.55 -7.25
N ASP A 98 36.07 23.78 -7.28
CA ASP A 98 35.40 24.86 -6.55
C ASP A 98 35.88 24.76 -5.10
N VAL A 99 36.91 25.51 -4.73
CA VAL A 99 37.39 25.56 -3.36
C VAL A 99 36.31 26.28 -2.58
N ILE A 100 35.48 25.48 -1.90
CA ILE A 100 34.47 25.99 -1.03
C ILE A 100 35.17 26.62 0.17
N GLU A 101 35.43 27.93 0.09
CA GLU A 101 36.06 28.67 1.16
C GLU A 101 35.16 28.67 2.40
N VAL A 102 35.68 28.11 3.47
CA VAL A 102 35.02 28.17 4.79
C VAL A 102 35.12 29.61 5.32
N CYS A 103 34.03 30.14 5.85
CA CYS A 103 34.04 31.45 6.46
C CYS A 103 34.95 31.49 7.68
N PRO A 104 36.01 32.34 7.70
CA PRO A 104 37.00 32.38 8.78
C PRO A 104 36.39 32.82 10.14
N ALA A 105 35.27 33.56 10.14
CA ALA A 105 34.69 34.05 11.35
C ALA A 105 33.72 33.04 12.03
N CYS A 106 32.93 32.28 11.24
CA CYS A 106 31.95 31.35 11.79
C CYS A 106 32.25 29.87 11.52
N GLY A 107 33.22 29.57 10.66
CA GLY A 107 33.58 28.19 10.29
C GLY A 107 32.49 27.44 9.51
N VAL A 108 31.55 28.14 8.89
CA VAL A 108 30.47 27.56 8.11
C VAL A 108 30.82 27.57 6.63
N GLU A 109 30.60 26.45 5.96
CA GLU A 109 30.67 26.35 4.49
C GLU A 109 29.42 26.99 3.86
N PRO A 110 29.56 27.99 2.99
CA PRO A 110 28.44 28.60 2.27
C PRO A 110 27.95 27.70 1.14
N THR A 111 27.28 26.61 1.50
CA THR A 111 26.74 25.60 0.59
C THR A 111 25.27 25.85 0.25
N ASN A 112 24.70 25.01 -0.61
CA ASN A 112 23.28 25.02 -0.86
C ASN A 112 22.52 24.48 0.36
N SER A 113 21.44 25.12 0.78
CA SER A 113 20.62 24.69 1.92
C SER A 113 20.07 23.27 1.79
N LYS A 114 19.94 22.73 0.57
CA LYS A 114 19.53 21.33 0.30
C LYS A 114 20.41 20.29 0.99
N VAL A 115 21.66 20.61 1.33
CA VAL A 115 22.57 19.71 2.04
C VAL A 115 22.04 19.34 3.44
N ARG A 116 21.22 20.17 4.05
CA ARG A 116 20.55 19.93 5.35
C ARG A 116 19.54 18.78 5.32
N ARG A 117 19.19 18.28 4.15
CA ARG A 117 18.30 17.12 3.97
C ARG A 117 19.00 15.78 4.13
N TYR A 118 20.31 15.70 3.87
CA TYR A 118 21.08 14.45 3.85
C TYR A 118 22.29 14.42 4.76
N ARG A 119 22.83 15.59 5.18
CA ARG A 119 23.95 15.60 6.12
C ARG A 119 23.49 15.13 7.50
N MET A 120 24.10 14.05 7.96
CA MET A 120 23.86 13.48 9.28
C MET A 120 24.85 14.05 10.30
N GLY A 121 24.49 13.97 11.58
CA GLY A 121 25.36 14.20 12.71
C GLY A 121 25.51 12.92 13.54
N CYS A 122 26.42 12.93 14.50
CA CYS A 122 26.57 11.83 15.45
C CYS A 122 26.72 12.35 16.88
N ILE A 123 26.37 11.47 17.83
CA ILE A 123 26.61 11.64 19.26
C ILE A 123 27.51 10.47 19.67
N SER A 124 28.77 10.74 20.02
CA SER A 124 29.65 9.70 20.58
C SER A 124 29.28 9.44 22.03
N LEU A 125 29.03 8.19 22.38
CA LEU A 125 28.70 7.79 23.74
C LEU A 125 29.95 7.22 24.42
N LYS A 126 30.20 7.59 25.69
CA LYS A 126 31.31 7.01 26.48
C LYS A 126 31.09 5.54 26.78
N LYS A 127 29.84 5.17 27.10
CA LYS A 127 29.40 3.78 27.27
C LYS A 127 28.39 3.43 26.18
N PRO A 128 28.47 2.23 25.61
CA PRO A 128 27.60 1.82 24.52
C PRO A 128 26.15 1.60 25.00
N VAL A 129 25.22 1.68 24.06
CA VAL A 129 23.77 1.52 24.30
C VAL A 129 23.23 0.42 23.37
N ALA A 130 22.43 -0.49 23.87
CA ALA A 130 21.82 -1.53 23.08
C ALA A 130 20.68 -0.99 22.20
N HIS A 131 20.61 -1.42 20.95
CA HIS A 131 19.53 -1.01 20.05
C HIS A 131 18.27 -1.85 20.30
N MET A 132 17.19 -1.19 20.69
CA MET A 132 15.95 -1.78 21.15
C MET A 132 15.33 -2.79 20.18
N TRP A 133 15.45 -2.60 18.86
CA TRP A 133 14.87 -3.53 17.88
C TRP A 133 15.46 -4.95 17.95
N TYR A 134 16.67 -5.12 18.48
CA TYR A 134 17.34 -6.42 18.52
C TYR A 134 17.09 -7.20 19.81
N PHE A 135 16.59 -6.54 20.86
CA PHE A 135 16.30 -7.24 22.12
C PHE A 135 14.82 -7.25 22.53
N ARG A 136 14.01 -6.28 22.12
CA ARG A 136 12.57 -6.24 22.46
C ARG A 136 11.63 -6.76 21.35
N ASN A 137 12.12 -6.98 20.14
CA ASN A 137 11.30 -7.56 19.08
C ASN A 137 11.12 -9.07 19.24
N ASN A 138 10.01 -9.58 18.75
CA ASN A 138 9.78 -11.02 18.66
C ASN A 138 9.85 -11.46 17.17
N PRO A 139 10.84 -12.27 16.76
CA PRO A 139 11.84 -12.96 17.60
C PRO A 139 12.99 -12.04 18.06
N ASN A 140 13.45 -12.23 19.29
CA ASN A 140 14.60 -11.54 19.85
C ASN A 140 15.90 -12.08 19.22
N VAL A 141 16.59 -11.20 18.49
CA VAL A 141 17.79 -11.57 17.73
C VAL A 141 18.97 -11.81 18.65
N LEU A 142 19.19 -10.93 19.66
CA LEU A 142 20.26 -11.06 20.64
C LEU A 142 20.10 -12.34 21.48
N ALA A 143 18.87 -12.60 21.94
CA ALA A 143 18.55 -13.85 22.64
C ALA A 143 18.85 -15.10 21.80
N SER A 144 18.55 -15.02 20.49
CA SER A 144 18.82 -16.11 19.57
C SER A 144 20.32 -16.34 19.35
N ILE A 145 21.12 -15.29 19.27
CA ILE A 145 22.57 -15.41 19.08
C ILE A 145 23.26 -15.87 20.37
N LEU A 146 23.01 -15.18 21.48
CA LEU A 146 23.64 -15.44 22.78
C LEU A 146 23.13 -16.71 23.46
N ASN A 147 21.99 -17.26 23.05
CA ASN A 147 21.29 -18.37 23.67
C ASN A 147 20.82 -18.07 25.11
N MET A 148 20.41 -16.83 25.34
CA MET A 148 19.84 -16.34 26.59
C MET A 148 18.33 -16.20 26.47
N ARG A 149 17.60 -16.07 27.56
CA ARG A 149 16.17 -15.73 27.56
C ARG A 149 15.99 -14.24 27.22
N SER A 150 14.89 -13.90 26.58
CA SER A 150 14.62 -12.50 26.23
C SER A 150 14.53 -11.59 27.46
N GLN A 151 13.98 -12.11 28.56
CA GLN A 151 13.87 -11.40 29.81
C GLN A 151 15.25 -11.13 30.43
N GLU A 152 16.14 -12.13 30.47
CA GLU A 152 17.52 -11.99 30.95
C GLU A 152 18.30 -10.90 30.22
N ILE A 153 18.10 -10.77 28.90
CA ILE A 153 18.74 -9.71 28.12
C ILE A 153 18.15 -8.33 28.46
N ASP A 154 16.82 -8.25 28.62
CA ASP A 154 16.16 -6.98 28.97
C ASP A 154 16.61 -6.49 30.34
N GLU A 155 16.68 -7.40 31.34
CA GLU A 155 17.19 -7.12 32.67
C GLU A 155 18.67 -6.71 32.66
N THR A 156 19.50 -7.37 31.83
CA THR A 156 20.92 -7.01 31.67
C THR A 156 21.08 -5.62 31.05
N VAL A 157 20.34 -5.31 29.97
CA VAL A 157 20.38 -4.01 29.29
C VAL A 157 19.99 -2.88 30.22
N HIS A 158 19.02 -3.09 31.09
CA HIS A 158 18.54 -2.11 32.07
C HIS A 158 19.31 -2.15 33.40
N PHE A 159 20.46 -2.80 33.46
CA PHE A 159 21.37 -2.84 34.63
C PHE A 159 20.78 -3.49 35.88
N GLN A 160 19.82 -4.41 35.73
CA GLN A 160 19.20 -5.16 36.83
C GLN A 160 19.98 -6.42 37.16
N THR A 161 20.62 -7.02 36.12
CA THR A 161 21.40 -8.27 36.29
C THR A 161 22.80 -8.11 35.68
N TYR A 162 23.73 -8.91 36.20
CA TYR A 162 25.08 -9.02 35.65
C TYR A 162 25.24 -10.25 34.80
N THR A 163 26.10 -10.18 33.81
CA THR A 163 26.45 -11.34 33.00
C THR A 163 27.76 -11.97 33.52
N ALA A 164 27.75 -13.27 33.69
CA ALA A 164 28.95 -14.05 34.01
C ALA A 164 29.22 -15.04 32.88
N SER A 165 30.46 -15.15 32.48
CA SER A 165 30.91 -16.08 31.44
C SER A 165 31.86 -17.11 32.03
N LYS A 166 31.57 -18.38 31.79
CA LYS A 166 32.46 -19.50 32.15
C LYS A 166 33.14 -20.00 30.86
N PRO A 167 34.46 -20.22 30.85
CA PRO A 167 35.13 -20.72 29.68
C PRO A 167 34.50 -22.03 29.16
N GLY A 168 34.07 -22.07 27.90
CA GLY A 168 33.48 -23.22 27.22
C GLY A 168 32.05 -23.59 27.61
N THR A 169 31.34 -22.78 28.41
CA THR A 169 29.97 -23.04 28.86
C THR A 169 28.97 -21.94 28.47
N GLN A 170 27.73 -22.09 28.94
CA GLN A 170 26.66 -21.11 28.74
C GLN A 170 26.90 -19.84 29.55
N ASN A 171 26.53 -18.70 29.05
CA ASN A 171 26.47 -17.44 29.77
C ASN A 171 25.37 -17.48 30.83
N TYR A 172 25.65 -16.94 32.01
CA TYR A 172 24.71 -16.85 33.11
C TYR A 172 24.37 -15.39 33.40
N CYS A 173 23.10 -15.13 33.74
CA CYS A 173 22.69 -13.87 34.34
C CYS A 173 22.60 -14.02 35.85
N LEU A 174 23.21 -13.06 36.55
CA LEU A 174 23.19 -12.98 37.99
C LEU A 174 22.39 -11.77 38.44
N HIS A 175 21.46 -11.93 39.36
CA HIS A 175 20.77 -10.81 39.96
C HIS A 175 21.72 -9.89 40.71
N GLY A 176 21.43 -8.58 40.70
CA GLY A 176 22.33 -7.58 41.24
C GLY A 176 22.77 -7.81 42.68
N GLY A 177 21.91 -8.39 43.54
CA GLY A 177 22.24 -8.77 44.90
C GLY A 177 23.29 -9.87 44.97
N VAL A 178 23.14 -10.91 44.19
CA VAL A 178 24.11 -12.01 44.10
C VAL A 178 25.45 -11.52 43.60
N GLN A 179 25.45 -10.65 42.63
CA GLN A 179 26.67 -10.07 42.10
C GLN A 179 27.41 -9.18 43.14
N TRP A 180 26.63 -8.41 43.90
CA TRP A 180 27.21 -7.59 44.94
C TRP A 180 27.94 -8.46 45.97
N PHE A 181 27.39 -9.57 46.42
CA PHE A 181 28.05 -10.54 47.31
C PHE A 181 29.28 -11.17 46.65
N VAL A 182 29.21 -11.55 45.39
CA VAL A 182 30.37 -12.15 44.71
C VAL A 182 31.54 -11.14 44.58
N ASN A 183 31.27 -9.88 44.33
CA ASN A 183 32.30 -8.84 44.19
C ASN A 183 32.87 -8.36 45.54
N HIS A 184 32.05 -8.39 46.58
CA HIS A 184 32.44 -7.89 47.93
C HIS A 184 32.60 -9.01 48.95
N TRP A 185 32.59 -10.26 48.48
CA TRP A 185 32.75 -11.39 49.36
C TRP A 185 34.20 -11.55 49.80
N GLU A 186 34.46 -11.22 51.06
CA GLU A 186 35.69 -11.58 51.71
C GLU A 186 35.66 -13.10 51.96
N PRO A 187 36.70 -13.87 51.59
CA PRO A 187 36.71 -15.33 51.70
C PRO A 187 36.60 -15.83 53.17
N MET A 188 36.48 -14.93 54.12
CA MET A 188 36.41 -15.20 55.56
C MET A 188 35.02 -15.27 56.17
N HIS A 189 33.94 -15.06 55.42
CA HIS A 189 32.59 -15.16 56.01
C HIS A 189 31.85 -16.43 55.58
N PRO A 190 31.98 -17.52 56.33
CA PRO A 190 31.26 -18.76 56.07
C PRO A 190 29.75 -18.64 56.27
N TYR A 191 29.28 -17.54 56.89
CA TYR A 191 27.86 -17.28 57.17
C TYR A 191 27.01 -17.01 55.93
N PHE A 192 27.59 -16.48 54.92
CA PHE A 192 26.82 -16.14 53.68
C PHE A 192 26.71 -17.30 52.70
N ALA A 193 27.50 -18.31 52.80
CA ALA A 193 27.44 -19.47 51.91
C ALA A 193 26.22 -20.37 52.20
N GLY A 194 25.68 -20.34 53.43
CA GLY A 194 24.52 -21.13 53.82
C GLY A 194 23.17 -20.47 53.56
N GLU A 195 23.09 -19.14 53.58
CA GLU A 195 21.83 -18.41 53.37
C GLU A 195 21.44 -18.29 51.89
N PHE A 196 22.35 -18.60 50.97
CA PHE A 196 22.06 -18.56 49.51
C PHE A 196 21.53 -19.88 48.95
N ASP A 197 21.43 -20.94 49.77
CA ASP A 197 20.91 -22.23 49.34
C ASP A 197 19.44 -22.20 48.87
N PRO A 198 18.52 -21.47 49.52
CA PRO A 198 17.13 -21.41 49.08
C PRO A 198 16.94 -20.70 47.76
N LEU A 199 17.84 -19.84 47.34
CA LEU A 199 17.77 -19.13 46.04
C LEU A 199 18.27 -19.98 44.87
N THR A 200 19.02 -21.05 45.18
CA THR A 200 19.58 -21.94 44.17
C THR A 200 18.62 -23.05 43.76
N ASP A 201 17.61 -23.35 44.59
CA ASP A 201 16.58 -24.33 44.28
C ASP A 201 15.61 -23.89 43.17
N THR A 202 15.63 -22.63 42.78
CA THR A 202 14.84 -22.10 41.67
C THR A 202 15.51 -22.24 40.31
N ALA A 203 16.06 -23.41 40.00
CA ALA A 203 16.70 -23.70 38.70
C ALA A 203 17.92 -22.81 38.34
N ALA A 204 18.47 -22.09 39.31
CA ALA A 204 19.75 -21.45 39.17
C ALA A 204 20.87 -22.52 39.23
N PRO A 205 21.97 -22.35 38.48
CA PRO A 205 23.06 -23.35 38.46
C PRO A 205 23.88 -23.44 39.74
N TRP A 206 23.38 -22.88 40.81
CA TRP A 206 24.05 -22.75 42.12
C TRP A 206 23.45 -23.72 43.14
N ASN A 207 23.78 -24.99 43.07
CA ASN A 207 23.60 -25.86 44.21
C ASN A 207 24.72 -25.59 45.22
N ALA A 208 24.41 -25.45 46.49
CA ALA A 208 25.39 -25.18 47.54
C ALA A 208 26.54 -26.19 47.59
N SER A 209 26.25 -27.47 47.31
CA SER A 209 27.25 -28.54 47.17
C SER A 209 28.13 -28.40 45.91
N LYS A 210 27.72 -27.52 44.96
CA LYS A 210 28.42 -27.18 43.73
C LYS A 210 28.59 -25.68 43.62
N ALA A 211 28.63 -24.93 44.71
CA ALA A 211 28.91 -23.50 44.70
C ALA A 211 30.17 -23.29 43.88
N VAL A 212 29.98 -22.67 42.71
CA VAL A 212 31.11 -22.30 41.88
C VAL A 212 31.90 -21.30 42.70
N MET A 213 33.03 -21.76 43.22
CA MET A 213 33.92 -20.87 43.93
C MET A 213 34.18 -19.63 43.09
N PRO A 214 34.23 -18.43 43.67
CA PRO A 214 34.52 -17.20 42.92
C PRO A 214 35.76 -17.31 42.03
N SER A 215 36.73 -18.11 42.42
CA SER A 215 37.93 -18.47 41.68
C SER A 215 37.68 -19.26 40.39
N GLN A 216 36.49 -19.87 40.21
CA GLN A 216 36.11 -20.59 39.01
C GLN A 216 35.36 -19.71 38.00
N ILE A 217 34.89 -18.52 38.41
CA ILE A 217 34.33 -17.50 37.52
C ILE A 217 35.51 -16.62 37.09
N LYS A 218 36.09 -16.95 35.94
CA LYS A 218 37.30 -16.25 35.48
C LYS A 218 37.06 -14.79 35.07
N THR A 219 35.83 -14.42 34.71
CA THR A 219 35.49 -13.03 34.37
C THR A 219 34.04 -12.80 34.73
N ILE A 220 33.80 -11.95 35.70
CA ILE A 220 32.48 -11.34 35.91
C ILE A 220 32.47 -10.14 34.99
N GLU A 221 31.59 -10.23 34.04
CA GLU A 221 31.50 -9.18 33.01
C GLU A 221 30.67 -8.01 33.53
N ASN A 222 30.89 -6.85 32.99
CA ASN A 222 30.12 -5.66 33.31
C ASN A 222 28.62 -5.89 33.05
N CYS A 223 27.76 -5.08 33.64
CA CYS A 223 26.35 -5.07 33.30
C CYS A 223 26.04 -4.08 32.17
N GLY A 224 24.85 -4.20 31.60
CA GLY A 224 24.39 -3.31 30.57
C GLY A 224 24.79 -3.70 29.14
N ALA A 225 24.71 -2.73 28.25
CA ALA A 225 24.99 -2.94 26.83
C ALA A 225 26.48 -3.27 26.56
N GLU A 226 27.41 -2.81 27.40
CA GLU A 226 28.84 -3.09 27.29
C GLU A 226 29.12 -4.58 27.46
N ALA A 227 28.54 -5.19 28.50
CA ALA A 227 28.65 -6.64 28.71
C ALA A 227 28.12 -7.44 27.51
N LEU A 228 26.99 -7.03 26.95
CA LEU A 228 26.46 -7.65 25.73
C LEU A 228 27.38 -7.45 24.52
N GLN A 229 28.00 -6.30 24.38
CA GLN A 229 28.95 -6.03 23.32
C GLN A 229 30.16 -6.94 23.41
N GLU A 230 30.73 -7.11 24.60
CA GLU A 230 31.85 -8.04 24.85
C GLU A 230 31.47 -9.49 24.53
N LEU A 231 30.31 -9.94 24.96
CA LEU A 231 29.82 -11.29 24.64
C LEU A 231 29.66 -11.48 23.12
N LEU A 232 29.18 -10.46 22.40
CA LEU A 232 28.98 -10.52 20.97
C LEU A 232 30.30 -10.47 20.16
N THR A 233 31.31 -9.73 20.63
CA THR A 233 32.64 -9.69 20.01
C THR A 233 33.37 -11.02 20.10
N ARG A 234 33.17 -11.77 21.19
CA ARG A 234 33.78 -13.10 21.41
C ARG A 234 33.18 -14.21 20.55
N ILE A 235 32.06 -13.97 19.86
CA ILE A 235 31.37 -14.97 19.04
C ILE A 235 32.03 -15.10 17.66
N ASP A 236 32.58 -16.30 17.40
CA ASP A 236 32.90 -16.71 16.04
C ASP A 236 31.65 -17.23 15.33
N LEU A 237 31.18 -16.45 14.33
CA LEU A 237 29.98 -16.78 13.53
C LEU A 237 30.14 -18.08 12.74
N ALA A 238 31.35 -18.38 12.24
CA ALA A 238 31.62 -19.58 11.47
C ALA A 238 31.55 -20.83 12.33
N PHE A 239 32.12 -20.76 13.54
CA PHE A 239 32.04 -21.85 14.51
C PHE A 239 30.59 -22.06 14.97
N LEU A 240 29.91 -20.98 15.34
CA LEU A 240 28.50 -21.02 15.78
C LEU A 240 27.58 -21.61 14.70
N GLN A 241 27.79 -21.25 13.43
CA GLN A 241 27.04 -21.78 12.30
C GLN A 241 27.22 -23.30 12.17
N ARG A 242 28.46 -23.78 12.25
CA ARG A 242 28.77 -25.23 12.18
C ARG A 242 28.16 -25.99 13.36
N MET A 243 28.27 -25.43 14.56
CA MET A 243 27.69 -26.02 15.78
C MET A 243 26.18 -26.11 15.71
N LEU A 244 25.49 -25.02 15.29
CA LEU A 244 24.03 -24.99 15.16
C LEU A 244 23.53 -25.93 14.06
N ALA A 245 24.27 -26.05 12.94
CA ALA A 245 23.93 -26.99 11.89
C ALA A 245 23.98 -28.46 12.38
N ARG A 246 25.04 -28.82 13.18
CA ARG A 246 25.11 -30.14 13.82
C ARG A 246 23.97 -30.36 14.81
N LYS A 247 23.68 -29.39 15.71
CA LYS A 247 22.56 -29.48 16.66
C LYS A 247 21.21 -29.62 15.96
N LEU A 248 20.99 -28.91 14.85
CA LEU A 248 19.78 -29.00 14.06
C LEU A 248 19.64 -30.38 13.42
N LYS A 249 20.72 -30.91 12.81
CA LYS A 249 20.73 -32.26 12.20
C LYS A 249 20.36 -33.32 13.24
N ASN A 250 21.03 -33.30 14.40
CA ASN A 250 20.76 -34.23 15.50
C ASN A 250 19.31 -34.09 16.03
N ALA A 251 18.77 -32.88 16.11
CA ALA A 251 17.39 -32.64 16.55
C ALA A 251 16.37 -33.16 15.52
N ILE A 252 16.64 -33.02 14.23
CA ILE A 252 15.80 -33.59 13.15
C ILE A 252 15.81 -35.11 13.20
N GLU A 253 16.96 -35.72 13.38
CA GLU A 253 17.09 -37.18 13.51
C GLU A 253 16.31 -37.72 14.73
N ARG A 254 16.47 -37.06 15.91
CA ARG A 254 15.67 -37.34 17.10
C ARG A 254 14.16 -37.21 16.85
N LYS A 255 13.73 -36.18 16.12
CA LYS A 255 12.33 -36.00 15.72
C LYS A 255 11.84 -37.14 14.84
N LYS A 256 12.65 -37.55 13.85
CA LYS A 256 12.32 -38.70 12.96
C LYS A 256 12.22 -40.01 13.78
N LEU A 257 13.12 -40.25 14.68
CA LEU A 257 13.09 -41.45 15.56
C LEU A 257 11.87 -41.44 16.48
N ALA A 258 11.59 -40.30 17.14
CA ALA A 258 10.43 -40.13 17.99
C ALA A 258 9.11 -40.32 17.25
N SER A 259 8.99 -39.78 16.02
CA SER A 259 7.80 -39.97 15.20
C SER A 259 7.61 -41.43 14.74
N LYS A 260 8.72 -42.13 14.43
CA LYS A 260 8.68 -43.58 14.12
C LYS A 260 8.24 -44.39 15.34
N SER A 261 8.75 -44.09 16.57
CA SER A 261 8.36 -44.76 17.78
C SER A 261 6.88 -44.56 18.12
N LEU A 262 6.36 -43.36 17.96
CA LEU A 262 4.92 -43.04 18.13
C LEU A 262 4.05 -43.82 17.16
N ARG A 263 4.41 -43.89 15.89
CA ARG A 263 3.68 -44.71 14.89
C ARG A 263 3.63 -46.17 15.24
N LYS A 264 4.74 -46.71 15.80
CA LYS A 264 4.78 -48.09 16.32
C LYS A 264 3.92 -48.29 17.58
N GLN A 265 3.91 -47.31 18.50
CA GLN A 265 3.09 -47.33 19.69
C GLN A 265 1.60 -47.14 19.40
N HIS A 266 1.22 -46.30 18.47
CA HIS A 266 -0.15 -46.14 18.02
C HIS A 266 -0.72 -47.44 17.41
N LYS A 267 0.11 -48.25 16.71
CA LYS A 267 -0.30 -49.53 16.20
C LYS A 267 -0.44 -50.61 17.33
N ARG A 268 0.22 -50.45 18.46
CA ARG A 268 0.24 -51.45 19.53
C ARG A 268 -0.67 -51.18 20.74
N ARG A 269 -1.24 -49.95 20.95
CA ARG A 269 -1.97 -49.58 22.17
C ARG A 269 -3.23 -48.72 21.92
N LYS A 270 -4.38 -49.31 22.31
CA LYS A 270 -5.69 -48.63 22.45
C LYS A 270 -5.88 -47.91 23.82
N LYS A 271 -4.84 -47.58 24.62
CA LYS A 271 -4.99 -46.97 25.94
C LYS A 271 -4.49 -45.52 25.99
N ALA A 272 -5.42 -44.59 26.22
CA ALA A 272 -5.27 -43.14 26.10
C ALA A 272 -4.31 -42.39 27.05
N LYS A 273 -3.99 -42.94 28.24
CA LYS A 273 -3.20 -42.21 29.28
C LYS A 273 -1.69 -42.08 28.99
N LEU A 274 -1.10 -42.96 28.16
CA LEU A 274 0.32 -42.92 27.82
C LEU A 274 0.67 -42.08 26.61
N LEU A 275 -0.33 -41.67 25.82
CA LEU A 275 -0.15 -40.81 24.64
C LEU A 275 0.26 -39.39 25.04
N GLY A 276 -0.31 -38.80 26.08
CA GLY A 276 -0.05 -37.40 26.44
C GLY A 276 1.43 -37.09 26.76
N ARG A 277 2.16 -38.02 27.41
CA ARG A 277 3.62 -37.85 27.73
C ARG A 277 4.49 -37.97 26.47
N ALA A 278 4.13 -38.85 25.54
CA ALA A 278 4.89 -39.03 24.29
C ALA A 278 4.69 -37.87 23.34
N ASP A 279 3.48 -37.32 23.26
CA ASP A 279 3.16 -36.11 22.48
C ASP A 279 3.85 -34.88 23.05
N GLN A 280 3.93 -34.75 24.36
CA GLN A 280 4.64 -33.66 25.03
C GLN A 280 6.15 -33.69 24.74
N LYS A 281 6.80 -34.90 24.74
CA LYS A 281 8.19 -35.05 24.30
C LYS A 281 8.42 -34.70 22.85
N ASN A 282 7.52 -35.10 21.97
CA ASN A 282 7.59 -34.75 20.54
C ASN A 282 7.38 -33.25 20.29
N TYR A 283 6.47 -32.62 21.05
CA TYR A 283 6.29 -31.17 21.02
C TYR A 283 7.59 -30.45 21.40
N GLY A 284 8.24 -30.88 22.52
CA GLY A 284 9.49 -30.31 22.93
C GLY A 284 10.63 -30.45 21.93
N ILE A 285 10.73 -31.62 21.24
CA ILE A 285 11.70 -31.81 20.13
C ILE A 285 11.39 -30.91 18.95
N THR A 286 10.11 -30.76 18.60
CA THR A 286 9.69 -29.89 17.50
C THR A 286 9.99 -28.43 17.77
N VAL A 287 9.79 -27.95 19.00
CA VAL A 287 10.17 -26.60 19.44
C VAL A 287 11.68 -26.40 19.31
N LYS A 288 12.50 -27.38 19.78
CA LYS A 288 13.98 -27.30 19.63
C LYS A 288 14.42 -27.23 18.17
N VAL A 289 13.81 -28.01 17.27
CA VAL A 289 14.10 -27.94 15.83
C VAL A 289 13.78 -26.55 15.28
N LYS A 290 12.61 -25.98 15.58
CA LYS A 290 12.23 -24.64 15.15
C LYS A 290 13.21 -23.59 15.69
N THR A 291 13.61 -23.69 16.96
CA THR A 291 14.56 -22.76 17.58
C THR A 291 15.94 -22.83 16.94
N TYR A 292 16.50 -24.03 16.74
CA TYR A 292 17.81 -24.18 16.09
C TYR A 292 17.77 -23.74 14.60
N ALA A 293 16.69 -24.02 13.88
CA ALA A 293 16.53 -23.58 12.50
C ALA A 293 16.55 -22.05 12.41
N ARG A 294 15.76 -21.36 13.25
CA ARG A 294 15.70 -19.90 13.30
C ARG A 294 17.05 -19.28 13.68
N ARG A 295 17.69 -19.81 14.72
CA ARG A 295 19.03 -19.35 15.13
C ARG A 295 20.06 -19.50 14.01
N LEU A 296 20.04 -20.64 13.32
CA LEU A 296 20.94 -20.91 12.21
C LEU A 296 20.71 -19.94 11.04
N GLU A 297 19.45 -19.60 10.77
CA GLU A 297 19.08 -18.61 9.74
C GLU A 297 19.64 -17.22 10.06
N PHE A 298 19.50 -16.74 11.30
CA PHE A 298 20.08 -15.44 11.71
C PHE A 298 21.62 -15.45 11.59
N VAL A 299 22.27 -16.48 12.09
CA VAL A 299 23.75 -16.58 12.04
C VAL A 299 24.24 -16.65 10.58
N ARG A 300 23.54 -17.40 9.72
CA ARG A 300 23.85 -17.47 8.29
C ARG A 300 23.67 -16.14 7.60
N SER A 301 22.61 -15.39 7.91
CA SER A 301 22.36 -14.08 7.29
C SER A 301 23.44 -13.08 7.67
N LEU A 302 23.92 -13.08 8.90
CA LEU A 302 25.01 -12.24 9.34
C LEU A 302 26.34 -12.65 8.66
N ALA A 303 26.64 -13.94 8.67
CA ALA A 303 27.89 -14.47 8.09
C ALA A 303 27.98 -14.22 6.57
N ARG A 304 26.89 -14.43 5.82
CA ARG A 304 26.85 -14.17 4.37
C ARG A 304 27.14 -12.71 3.99
N LYS A 305 26.72 -11.78 4.84
CA LYS A 305 26.85 -10.34 4.61
C LYS A 305 28.10 -9.75 5.26
N GLY A 306 28.91 -10.56 5.96
CA GLY A 306 30.10 -10.08 6.69
C GLY A 306 29.76 -9.13 7.84
N LEU A 307 28.54 -9.19 8.38
CA LEU A 307 28.08 -8.30 9.44
C LEU A 307 28.50 -8.85 10.82
N ARG A 308 29.04 -7.97 11.66
CA ARG A 308 29.39 -8.32 13.02
C ARG A 308 28.20 -8.11 13.96
N PRO A 309 27.89 -9.08 14.84
CA PRO A 309 26.77 -8.96 15.77
C PRO A 309 26.94 -7.85 16.80
N GLU A 310 28.18 -7.45 17.13
CA GLU A 310 28.51 -6.33 18.02
C GLU A 310 27.92 -4.98 17.57
N TRP A 311 27.66 -4.82 16.24
CA TRP A 311 27.07 -3.60 15.69
C TRP A 311 25.58 -3.40 16.08
N MET A 312 24.98 -4.37 16.73
CA MET A 312 23.63 -4.23 17.34
C MET A 312 23.66 -3.38 18.61
N VAL A 313 24.86 -3.11 19.12
CA VAL A 313 25.12 -2.23 20.25
C VAL A 313 25.79 -0.96 19.73
N LEU A 314 25.19 0.18 20.03
CA LEU A 314 25.59 1.48 19.50
C LEU A 314 26.59 2.16 20.44
N SER A 315 27.82 2.34 20.00
CA SER A 315 28.81 3.23 20.65
C SER A 315 28.72 4.66 20.13
N VAL A 316 28.17 4.83 18.91
CA VAL A 316 27.93 6.13 18.29
C VAL A 316 26.47 6.18 17.86
N PHE A 317 25.72 7.18 18.37
CA PHE A 317 24.31 7.34 18.06
C PHE A 317 24.15 8.29 16.85
N PRO A 318 23.48 7.87 15.76
CA PRO A 318 23.30 8.72 14.59
C PRO A 318 22.21 9.77 14.83
N VAL A 319 22.42 10.98 14.32
CA VAL A 319 21.44 12.06 14.38
C VAL A 319 20.95 12.40 12.99
N LEU A 320 19.64 12.39 12.82
CA LEU A 320 19.00 12.70 11.54
C LEU A 320 19.27 14.11 11.06
N PRO A 321 19.27 14.35 9.74
CA PRO A 321 19.36 15.67 9.16
C PRO A 321 18.29 16.64 9.71
N PRO A 322 18.59 17.93 9.85
CA PRO A 322 17.65 18.92 10.40
C PRO A 322 16.33 19.05 9.66
N ASP A 323 16.35 18.93 8.33
CA ASP A 323 15.14 19.05 7.51
C ASP A 323 14.17 17.86 7.66
N LEU A 324 14.65 16.70 8.17
CA LEU A 324 13.79 15.58 8.53
C LEU A 324 13.15 15.72 9.93
N ARG A 325 13.64 16.67 10.74
CA ARG A 325 13.11 17.02 12.07
C ARG A 325 13.00 18.53 12.23
N PRO A 326 12.25 19.21 11.38
CA PRO A 326 12.25 20.67 11.29
C PRO A 326 11.75 21.36 12.55
N MET A 327 12.21 22.59 12.73
CA MET A 327 11.69 23.55 13.69
C MET A 327 11.17 24.75 12.90
N ILE A 328 9.87 25.03 12.99
CA ILE A 328 9.19 26.05 12.20
C ILE A 328 8.66 27.12 13.14
N GLN A 329 8.94 28.37 12.83
CA GLN A 329 8.36 29.52 13.54
C GLN A 329 6.92 29.74 13.04
N MET A 330 6.00 29.80 13.98
CA MET A 330 4.60 30.14 13.71
C MET A 330 4.39 31.65 13.69
N SER A 331 3.33 32.09 13.04
CA SER A 331 2.94 33.53 13.02
C SER A 331 2.74 34.16 14.41
N SER A 332 2.44 33.31 15.40
CA SER A 332 2.31 33.71 16.81
C SER A 332 3.65 33.90 17.56
N GLY A 333 4.80 33.82 16.89
CA GLY A 333 6.14 33.87 17.51
C GLY A 333 6.56 32.59 18.23
N ARG A 334 5.69 31.57 18.32
CA ARG A 334 5.99 30.27 18.91
C ARG A 334 6.66 29.36 17.88
N PHE A 335 7.44 28.39 18.37
CA PHE A 335 8.08 27.39 17.51
C PHE A 335 7.33 26.07 17.59
N ALA A 336 7.00 25.51 16.43
CA ALA A 336 6.58 24.13 16.30
C ALA A 336 7.81 23.27 15.99
N THR A 337 8.05 22.26 16.81
CA THR A 337 9.21 21.37 16.66
C THR A 337 8.77 19.93 16.47
N SER A 338 9.60 19.15 15.78
CA SER A 338 9.47 17.71 15.78
C SER A 338 9.82 17.14 17.16
N ASP A 339 9.08 16.15 17.61
CA ASP A 339 9.30 15.47 18.89
C ASP A 339 10.70 14.85 19.01
N LEU A 340 11.28 14.44 17.88
CA LEU A 340 12.64 13.90 17.84
C LEU A 340 13.68 14.88 18.41
N ASN A 341 13.48 16.18 18.26
CA ASN A 341 14.40 17.17 18.80
C ASN A 341 14.44 17.12 20.32
N ASP A 342 13.29 16.98 20.98
CA ASP A 342 13.22 16.89 22.45
C ASP A 342 13.80 15.56 22.95
N LEU A 343 13.59 14.47 22.21
CA LEU A 343 14.17 13.17 22.53
C LEU A 343 15.70 13.20 22.38
N TYR A 344 16.26 13.80 21.31
CA TYR A 344 17.71 14.00 21.17
C TYR A 344 18.28 14.90 22.26
N ARG A 345 17.57 15.97 22.63
CA ARG A 345 17.98 16.83 23.75
C ARG A 345 18.11 16.01 25.04
N ARG A 346 17.14 15.16 25.35
CA ARG A 346 17.18 14.30 26.55
C ARG A 346 18.42 13.37 26.53
N LEU A 347 18.71 12.74 25.39
CA LEU A 347 19.89 11.87 25.24
C LEU A 347 21.18 12.66 25.46
N ILE A 348 21.31 13.85 24.88
CA ILE A 348 22.52 14.69 25.01
C ILE A 348 22.66 15.18 26.46
N TYR A 349 21.57 15.59 27.13
CA TYR A 349 21.63 16.00 28.54
C TYR A 349 22.07 14.83 29.45
N ARG A 350 21.57 13.61 29.20
CA ARG A 350 22.00 12.43 29.95
C ARG A 350 23.48 12.11 29.69
N LYS A 351 23.92 12.20 28.42
CA LYS A 351 25.36 12.09 28.06
C LYS A 351 26.22 13.10 28.80
N ILE A 352 25.89 14.38 28.72
CA ILE A 352 26.68 15.47 29.34
C ILE A 352 26.70 15.30 30.86
N ARG A 353 25.56 14.95 31.46
CA ARG A 353 25.47 14.68 32.88
C ARG A 353 26.40 13.57 33.31
N PHE A 354 26.36 12.44 32.60
CA PHE A 354 27.20 11.28 32.85
C PHE A 354 28.69 11.62 32.65
N GLU A 355 29.05 12.36 31.61
CA GLU A 355 30.44 12.80 31.36
C GLU A 355 30.96 13.74 32.45
N LYS A 356 30.14 14.67 32.91
CA LYS A 356 30.47 15.55 34.04
C LYS A 356 30.64 14.77 35.34
N PHE A 357 29.79 13.78 35.54
CA PHE A 357 29.84 12.94 36.72
C PHE A 357 31.16 12.15 36.77
N LEU A 358 31.56 11.55 35.63
CA LEU A 358 32.87 10.88 35.52
C LEU A 358 34.10 11.82 35.56
N SER A 359 33.93 13.09 35.26
CA SER A 359 35.04 14.07 35.32
C SER A 359 35.24 14.69 36.72
N LEU A 360 34.23 14.61 37.57
CA LEU A 360 34.27 15.17 38.96
C LEU A 360 34.78 14.21 39.99
N PHE A 361 34.66 12.89 39.71
CA PHE A 361 35.03 11.83 40.63
C PHE A 361 35.89 10.81 39.89
N ASP A 362 36.94 10.34 40.51
CA ASP A 362 37.68 9.18 39.98
C ASP A 362 36.80 7.93 40.03
N GLU A 363 36.88 7.08 39.01
CA GLU A 363 36.00 5.91 38.82
C GLU A 363 36.01 4.98 40.05
N GLU A 364 37.08 4.96 40.84
CA GLU A 364 37.24 4.12 42.04
C GLU A 364 36.41 4.59 43.24
N PHE A 365 36.06 5.86 43.33
CA PHE A 365 35.31 6.43 44.46
C PHE A 365 33.80 6.53 44.20
N LEU A 366 33.37 6.24 42.98
CA LEU A 366 31.96 6.36 42.63
C LEU A 366 31.16 5.12 43.01
N PRO A 367 30.03 5.29 43.75
CA PRO A 367 29.15 4.17 44.01
C PRO A 367 28.58 3.58 42.73
N ASP A 368 28.82 2.31 42.48
CA ASP A 368 28.31 1.56 41.30
C ASP A 368 26.82 1.78 41.03
N LEU A 369 26.04 1.93 42.12
CA LEU A 369 24.59 2.16 42.02
C LEU A 369 24.24 3.43 41.25
N LEU A 370 24.99 4.52 41.46
CA LEU A 370 24.76 5.80 40.80
C LEU A 370 25.17 5.73 39.31
N ILE A 371 26.30 5.09 39.03
CA ILE A 371 26.77 4.85 37.66
C ILE A 371 25.71 4.07 36.87
N ARG A 372 25.21 2.98 37.43
CA ARG A 372 24.19 2.13 36.81
C ARG A 372 22.89 2.88 36.58
N HIS A 373 22.47 3.69 37.54
CA HIS A 373 21.26 4.47 37.41
C HIS A 373 21.36 5.48 36.26
N ASP A 374 22.47 6.21 36.16
CA ASP A 374 22.67 7.17 35.05
C ASP A 374 22.82 6.47 33.68
N LEU A 375 23.45 5.30 33.64
CA LEU A 375 23.53 4.48 32.43
C LEU A 375 22.16 3.90 32.03
N CYS A 376 21.35 3.46 33.01
CA CYS A 376 19.98 3.04 32.76
C CYS A 376 19.14 4.19 32.14
N LEU A 377 19.25 5.39 32.71
CA LEU A 377 18.60 6.59 32.17
C LEU A 377 19.09 6.97 30.76
N LEU A 378 20.38 6.72 30.46
CA LEU A 378 20.94 6.92 29.14
C LEU A 378 20.36 5.91 28.14
N GLN A 379 20.27 4.63 28.53
CA GLN A 379 19.63 3.56 27.74
C GLN A 379 18.16 3.88 27.48
N GLU A 380 17.39 4.26 28.51
CA GLU A 380 15.99 4.65 28.34
C GLU A 380 15.81 5.85 27.41
N ALA A 381 16.72 6.84 27.46
CA ALA A 381 16.69 7.97 26.56
C ALA A 381 16.94 7.55 25.10
N ALA A 382 17.87 6.63 24.87
CA ALA A 382 18.11 6.07 23.53
C ALA A 382 16.93 5.24 23.03
N ASP A 383 16.34 4.41 23.88
CA ASP A 383 15.17 3.59 23.57
C ASP A 383 13.96 4.46 23.21
N SER A 384 13.76 5.57 23.92
CA SER A 384 12.67 6.51 23.63
C SER A 384 12.78 7.16 22.24
N ILE A 385 13.99 7.36 21.71
CA ILE A 385 14.19 7.88 20.34
C ILE A 385 13.82 6.82 19.32
N ILE A 386 14.19 5.55 19.57
CA ILE A 386 13.97 4.45 18.63
C ILE A 386 12.50 4.06 18.63
N ASP A 387 11.94 3.68 19.77
CA ASP A 387 10.54 3.25 19.92
C ASP A 387 9.97 3.57 21.32
N ASN A 388 9.46 4.77 21.47
CA ASN A 388 8.89 5.23 22.74
C ASN A 388 7.58 4.48 23.12
N GLY A 389 6.85 3.97 22.12
CA GLY A 389 5.57 3.29 22.33
C GLY A 389 5.66 1.94 23.02
N ARG A 390 6.83 1.30 22.98
CA ARG A 390 7.08 -0.03 23.61
C ARG A 390 7.66 0.05 25.01
N LEU A 391 7.98 1.25 25.48
CA LEU A 391 8.46 1.43 26.83
C LEU A 391 7.29 1.32 27.84
N GLU A 392 7.53 0.70 28.98
CA GLU A 392 6.53 0.64 30.05
C GLU A 392 6.12 2.04 30.53
N LYS A 393 7.10 2.94 30.63
CA LYS A 393 6.89 4.35 30.94
C LYS A 393 7.37 5.21 29.78
N PRO A 394 6.50 5.44 28.78
CA PRO A 394 6.88 6.25 27.63
C PRO A 394 7.22 7.68 28.04
N ALA A 395 8.22 8.26 27.41
CA ALA A 395 8.55 9.66 27.55
C ALA A 395 7.38 10.54 27.07
N GLN A 396 6.88 11.44 27.94
CA GLN A 396 5.67 12.21 27.69
C GLN A 396 6.00 13.70 27.58
N ARG A 397 5.14 14.39 26.82
CA ARG A 397 5.06 15.86 26.78
C ARG A 397 4.37 16.39 28.04
N PRO A 398 4.45 17.72 28.31
CA PRO A 398 3.72 18.32 29.42
C PRO A 398 2.21 17.97 29.40
N ASN A 399 1.62 17.79 28.23
CA ASN A 399 0.21 17.40 28.06
C ASN A 399 -0.06 15.90 28.24
N ARG A 400 0.83 15.14 28.85
CA ARG A 400 0.76 13.69 29.08
C ARG A 400 0.65 12.83 27.81
N LYS A 401 0.78 13.40 26.61
CA LYS A 401 0.84 12.65 25.37
C LYS A 401 2.26 12.13 25.15
N PRO A 402 2.45 10.85 24.74
CA PRO A 402 3.78 10.33 24.46
C PRO A 402 4.42 11.05 23.28
N PHE A 403 5.75 11.23 23.32
CA PHE A 403 6.50 11.73 22.18
C PHE A 403 6.50 10.71 21.04
N LYS A 404 6.45 11.23 19.81
CA LYS A 404 6.60 10.39 18.61
C LYS A 404 8.06 10.02 18.41
N SER A 405 8.35 8.72 18.44
CA SER A 405 9.67 8.13 18.16
C SER A 405 9.90 7.89 16.66
N LEU A 406 11.11 7.45 16.30
CA LEU A 406 11.45 7.05 14.92
C LEU A 406 10.51 5.96 14.40
N THR A 407 10.27 4.92 15.18
CA THR A 407 9.35 3.83 14.81
C THR A 407 7.94 4.36 14.55
N SER A 408 7.41 5.23 15.42
CA SER A 408 6.07 5.80 15.24
C SER A 408 5.95 6.78 14.06
N ILE A 409 7.07 7.36 13.58
CA ILE A 409 7.10 8.16 12.34
C ILE A 409 7.02 7.26 11.10
N ILE A 410 7.56 6.05 11.16
CA ILE A 410 7.66 5.12 10.04
C ILE A 410 6.44 4.20 9.99
N GLU A 411 6.07 3.63 11.13
CA GLU A 411 5.04 2.59 11.31
C GLU A 411 3.66 3.18 11.61
N GLY A 412 2.61 2.39 11.35
CA GLY A 412 1.23 2.69 11.71
C GLY A 412 0.46 3.50 10.66
N LYS A 413 -0.82 3.84 10.99
CA LYS A 413 -1.76 4.55 10.10
C LYS A 413 -1.26 5.94 9.67
N HIS A 414 -0.55 6.63 10.58
CA HIS A 414 0.02 7.97 10.37
C HIS A 414 1.53 7.94 10.11
N GLY A 415 2.09 6.75 9.88
CA GLY A 415 3.49 6.58 9.56
C GLY A 415 3.81 6.89 8.10
N ARG A 416 5.10 7.09 7.83
CA ARG A 416 5.61 7.49 6.51
C ARG A 416 5.21 6.53 5.40
N PHE A 417 5.23 5.22 5.66
CA PHE A 417 4.86 4.22 4.67
C PHE A 417 3.39 4.35 4.25
N ARG A 418 2.46 4.30 5.20
CA ARG A 418 1.02 4.32 4.87
C ARG A 418 0.51 5.69 4.44
N GLN A 419 1.01 6.77 5.05
CA GLN A 419 0.49 8.11 4.82
C GLN A 419 1.12 8.83 3.64
N ASN A 420 2.42 8.58 3.33
CA ASN A 420 3.17 9.38 2.36
C ASN A 420 3.80 8.57 1.21
N LEU A 421 4.00 7.25 1.35
CA LEU A 421 4.62 6.42 0.32
C LEU A 421 3.62 5.55 -0.42
N LEU A 422 2.73 4.84 0.28
CA LEU A 422 1.69 4.04 -0.34
C LEU A 422 0.57 4.88 -0.94
N GLY A 423 0.37 6.08 -0.43
CA GLY A 423 -0.59 7.04 -0.96
C GLY A 423 -0.16 8.46 -0.66
N LYS A 424 -0.34 9.36 -1.61
CA LYS A 424 -0.01 10.79 -1.47
C LYS A 424 -1.22 11.62 -1.86
N ARG A 425 -1.35 12.80 -1.26
CA ARG A 425 -2.23 13.84 -1.79
C ARG A 425 -1.59 14.38 -3.06
N VAL A 426 -2.39 14.46 -4.12
CA VAL A 426 -1.92 14.88 -5.44
C VAL A 426 -2.65 16.16 -5.86
N ASP A 427 -1.94 17.02 -6.61
CA ASP A 427 -2.50 18.18 -7.25
C ASP A 427 -3.28 17.77 -8.52
N TYR A 428 -3.98 18.70 -9.14
CA TYR A 428 -4.83 18.47 -10.32
C TYR A 428 -5.88 17.39 -10.08
N SER A 429 -6.45 17.40 -8.89
CA SER A 429 -7.55 16.54 -8.47
C SER A 429 -8.67 17.36 -7.87
N GLY A 430 -9.89 16.90 -8.06
CA GLY A 430 -11.09 17.53 -7.52
C GLY A 430 -12.07 16.49 -7.04
N ARG A 431 -13.12 16.92 -6.38
CA ARG A 431 -14.18 16.03 -5.89
C ARG A 431 -15.52 16.74 -6.04
N SER A 432 -16.53 16.02 -6.55
CA SER A 432 -17.90 16.52 -6.63
C SER A 432 -18.91 15.38 -6.49
N VAL A 433 -20.18 15.75 -6.29
CA VAL A 433 -21.30 14.82 -6.27
C VAL A 433 -21.52 14.28 -7.67
N ILE A 434 -21.99 13.02 -7.76
CA ILE A 434 -22.33 12.37 -9.03
C ILE A 434 -23.82 12.38 -9.27
N VAL A 435 -24.19 12.49 -10.54
CA VAL A 435 -25.56 12.36 -11.01
C VAL A 435 -25.61 11.47 -12.24
N VAL A 436 -26.76 10.88 -12.53
CA VAL A 436 -26.92 10.03 -13.71
C VAL A 436 -26.86 10.84 -15.00
N GLY A 437 -26.13 10.30 -15.98
CA GLY A 437 -26.04 10.85 -17.33
C GLY A 437 -26.40 9.82 -18.39
N PRO A 438 -27.70 9.54 -18.64
CA PRO A 438 -28.13 8.46 -19.55
C PRO A 438 -27.83 8.76 -21.03
N LYS A 439 -27.62 10.04 -21.40
CA LYS A 439 -27.28 10.45 -22.74
C LYS A 439 -25.78 10.36 -23.07
N LEU A 440 -24.94 10.13 -22.07
CA LEU A 440 -23.50 9.96 -22.26
C LEU A 440 -23.19 8.62 -22.93
N ARG A 441 -22.14 8.60 -23.76
CA ARG A 441 -21.57 7.34 -24.22
C ARG A 441 -20.78 6.67 -23.11
N LEU A 442 -20.53 5.37 -23.21
CA LEU A 442 -19.86 4.59 -22.18
C LEU A 442 -18.46 5.12 -21.80
N HIS A 443 -17.73 5.68 -22.75
CA HIS A 443 -16.40 6.27 -22.54
C HIS A 443 -16.45 7.73 -22.10
N GLN A 444 -17.62 8.35 -22.00
CA GLN A 444 -17.79 9.76 -21.69
C GLN A 444 -18.21 9.98 -20.23
N CYS A 445 -17.78 11.10 -19.68
CA CYS A 445 -18.29 11.63 -18.41
C CYS A 445 -18.58 13.12 -18.52
N GLY A 446 -19.55 13.58 -17.78
CA GLY A 446 -19.87 15.01 -17.72
C GLY A 446 -19.08 15.70 -16.61
N LEU A 447 -18.28 16.71 -16.96
CA LEU A 447 -17.47 17.46 -16.00
C LEU A 447 -17.98 18.91 -15.88
N PRO A 448 -18.18 19.45 -14.65
CA PRO A 448 -18.49 20.85 -14.44
C PRO A 448 -17.43 21.78 -15.04
N ARG A 449 -17.85 22.79 -15.80
CA ARG A 449 -16.94 23.77 -16.44
C ARG A 449 -16.02 24.46 -15.45
N GLU A 450 -16.53 24.86 -14.29
CA GLU A 450 -15.73 25.50 -13.24
C GLU A 450 -14.62 24.58 -12.70
N MET A 451 -14.95 23.31 -12.47
CA MET A 451 -13.99 22.31 -12.05
C MET A 451 -12.96 22.02 -13.13
N ALA A 452 -13.39 21.92 -14.39
CA ALA A 452 -12.49 21.70 -15.52
C ALA A 452 -11.45 22.83 -15.63
N LEU A 453 -11.86 24.09 -15.47
CA LEU A 453 -10.96 25.24 -15.54
C LEU A 453 -9.84 25.18 -14.51
N GLU A 454 -10.16 24.78 -13.28
CA GLU A 454 -9.15 24.63 -12.21
C GLU A 454 -8.24 23.42 -12.45
N LEU A 455 -8.78 22.29 -12.88
CA LEU A 455 -8.02 21.07 -13.11
C LEU A 455 -7.08 21.17 -14.31
N PHE A 456 -7.55 21.75 -15.41
CA PHE A 456 -6.79 21.92 -16.66
C PHE A 456 -6.00 23.23 -16.72
N GLN A 457 -5.90 23.96 -15.62
CA GLN A 457 -5.23 25.28 -15.56
C GLN A 457 -3.86 25.32 -16.27
N PRO A 458 -2.91 24.40 -16.10
CA PRO A 458 -1.61 24.47 -16.77
C PRO A 458 -1.72 24.34 -18.28
N PHE A 459 -2.63 23.51 -18.78
CA PHE A 459 -2.84 23.31 -20.22
C PHE A 459 -3.49 24.54 -20.86
N VAL A 460 -4.49 25.12 -20.18
CA VAL A 460 -5.14 26.35 -20.63
C VAL A 460 -4.17 27.53 -20.63
N ILE A 461 -3.30 27.66 -19.61
CA ILE A 461 -2.25 28.67 -19.57
C ILE A 461 -1.30 28.50 -20.77
N ARG A 462 -0.91 27.27 -21.07
CA ARG A 462 -0.05 26.96 -22.22
C ARG A 462 -0.72 27.36 -23.53
N ALA A 463 -1.95 26.95 -23.75
CA ALA A 463 -2.72 27.31 -24.94
C ALA A 463 -2.92 28.83 -25.09
N LEU A 464 -3.19 29.54 -23.98
CA LEU A 464 -3.27 31.02 -23.98
C LEU A 464 -1.95 31.68 -24.39
N LEU A 465 -0.80 31.13 -24.00
CA LEU A 465 0.51 31.66 -24.40
C LEU A 465 0.85 31.37 -25.87
N GLU A 466 0.42 30.21 -26.38
CA GLU A 466 0.69 29.77 -27.75
C GLU A 466 -0.29 30.41 -28.79
N GLU A 467 -1.59 30.41 -28.50
CA GLU A 467 -2.63 30.79 -29.43
C GLU A 467 -3.07 32.25 -29.33
N SER A 468 -3.16 32.81 -28.12
CA SER A 468 -3.74 34.14 -27.90
C SER A 468 -2.73 35.28 -27.75
N GLY A 469 -1.44 35.01 -27.95
CA GLY A 469 -0.39 36.03 -27.92
C GLY A 469 -0.15 36.69 -26.55
N VAL A 470 -0.60 36.07 -25.48
CA VAL A 470 -0.37 36.54 -24.11
C VAL A 470 1.11 36.39 -23.75
N LYS A 471 1.80 37.51 -23.50
CA LYS A 471 3.27 37.52 -23.35
C LYS A 471 3.79 36.90 -22.04
N ASN A 472 2.96 36.86 -20.97
CA ASN A 472 3.42 36.46 -19.63
C ASN A 472 2.41 35.54 -18.91
N ILE A 473 2.94 34.55 -18.14
CA ILE A 473 2.13 33.65 -17.31
C ILE A 473 1.25 34.44 -16.31
N ARG A 474 1.74 35.58 -15.81
CA ARG A 474 0.96 36.43 -14.90
C ARG A 474 -0.27 37.02 -15.57
N ALA A 475 -0.15 37.47 -16.84
CA ALA A 475 -1.26 37.96 -17.60
C ALA A 475 -2.28 36.83 -17.94
N ALA A 476 -1.78 35.62 -18.29
CA ALA A 476 -2.63 34.45 -18.50
C ALA A 476 -3.44 34.09 -17.25
N LYS A 477 -2.80 34.09 -16.05
CA LYS A 477 -3.49 33.86 -14.77
C LYS A 477 -4.56 34.93 -14.47
N ASN A 478 -4.30 36.18 -14.78
CA ASN A 478 -5.28 37.25 -14.63
C ASN A 478 -6.47 37.09 -15.58
N LEU A 479 -6.25 36.61 -16.81
CA LEU A 479 -7.32 36.27 -17.77
C LEU A 479 -8.15 35.08 -17.26
N LEU A 480 -7.53 34.04 -16.73
CA LEU A 480 -8.23 32.92 -16.10
C LEU A 480 -9.14 33.36 -14.95
N GLN A 481 -8.68 34.31 -14.11
CA GLN A 481 -9.52 34.84 -13.04
C GLN A 481 -10.72 35.66 -13.54
N ARG A 482 -10.56 36.36 -14.65
CA ARG A 482 -11.64 37.16 -15.27
C ARG A 482 -12.64 36.34 -16.06
N ARG A 483 -12.28 35.13 -16.49
CA ARG A 483 -13.11 34.15 -17.20
C ARG A 483 -13.81 34.69 -18.45
N PRO A 484 -13.12 35.38 -19.39
CA PRO A 484 -13.73 35.82 -20.65
C PRO A 484 -14.14 34.61 -21.50
N GLN A 485 -15.04 34.80 -22.50
CA GLN A 485 -15.55 33.73 -23.34
C GLN A 485 -14.42 32.93 -24.04
N MET A 486 -13.40 33.61 -24.49
CA MET A 486 -12.21 33.02 -25.11
C MET A 486 -11.53 31.94 -24.26
N VAL A 487 -11.56 32.10 -22.93
CA VAL A 487 -11.00 31.07 -22.01
C VAL A 487 -11.84 29.80 -22.03
N TRP A 488 -13.14 29.92 -22.17
CA TRP A 488 -14.05 28.78 -22.28
C TRP A 488 -13.87 28.02 -23.58
N ASP A 489 -13.69 28.74 -24.70
CA ASP A 489 -13.45 28.14 -26.01
C ASP A 489 -12.12 27.39 -26.05
N ILE A 490 -11.06 27.97 -25.48
CA ILE A 490 -9.76 27.30 -25.32
C ILE A 490 -9.87 26.10 -24.39
N LEU A 491 -10.61 26.22 -23.29
CA LEU A 491 -10.82 25.09 -22.36
C LEU A 491 -11.51 23.93 -23.08
N GLU A 492 -12.50 24.18 -23.91
CA GLU A 492 -13.21 23.14 -24.67
C GLU A 492 -12.25 22.41 -25.61
N ASN A 493 -11.41 23.14 -26.34
CA ASN A 493 -10.38 22.56 -27.20
C ASN A 493 -9.34 21.71 -26.42
N VAL A 494 -8.90 22.19 -25.25
CA VAL A 494 -7.92 21.51 -24.39
C VAL A 494 -8.50 20.25 -23.79
N VAL A 495 -9.76 20.26 -23.43
CA VAL A 495 -10.45 19.12 -22.80
C VAL A 495 -10.78 18.03 -23.83
N LEU A 496 -10.99 18.42 -25.10
CA LEU A 496 -11.29 17.47 -26.17
C LEU A 496 -10.16 16.44 -26.33
N GLY A 497 -10.49 15.17 -26.15
CA GLY A 497 -9.53 14.09 -26.29
C GLY A 497 -8.52 13.94 -25.12
N HIS A 498 -8.63 14.69 -24.03
CA HIS A 498 -7.79 14.51 -22.85
C HIS A 498 -8.50 13.57 -21.85
N PRO A 499 -7.98 12.34 -21.59
CA PRO A 499 -8.62 11.43 -20.66
C PRO A 499 -8.50 11.95 -19.24
N LEU A 500 -9.51 11.68 -18.42
CA LEU A 500 -9.43 11.88 -16.98
C LEU A 500 -9.84 10.61 -16.22
N LEU A 501 -9.35 10.50 -15.00
CA LEU A 501 -9.58 9.34 -14.14
C LEU A 501 -10.65 9.70 -13.10
N LEU A 502 -11.70 8.87 -13.01
CA LEU A 502 -12.69 8.94 -11.95
C LEU A 502 -12.42 7.84 -10.92
N ASN A 503 -12.55 8.21 -9.65
CA ASN A 503 -12.38 7.29 -8.52
C ASN A 503 -13.47 7.50 -7.48
N ARG A 504 -14.08 6.41 -7.01
CA ARG A 504 -14.97 6.41 -5.83
C ARG A 504 -14.28 5.74 -4.64
N ALA A 505 -14.33 6.37 -3.48
CA ALA A 505 -13.91 5.78 -2.22
C ALA A 505 -15.10 5.06 -1.54
N PRO A 506 -14.90 3.80 -1.02
CA PRO A 506 -13.65 3.06 -0.98
C PRO A 506 -13.33 2.33 -2.30
N THR A 507 -12.07 2.35 -2.74
CA THR A 507 -11.65 1.60 -3.92
C THR A 507 -11.44 0.13 -3.54
N LEU A 508 -12.39 -0.73 -3.89
CA LEU A 508 -12.40 -2.15 -3.52
C LEU A 508 -11.60 -3.02 -4.49
N HIS A 509 -11.59 -2.65 -5.77
CA HIS A 509 -10.93 -3.41 -6.85
C HIS A 509 -10.46 -2.44 -7.95
N ARG A 510 -9.72 -2.96 -8.93
CA ARG A 510 -9.09 -2.11 -9.97
C ARG A 510 -10.10 -1.31 -10.81
N LEU A 511 -11.33 -1.81 -11.00
CA LEU A 511 -12.39 -1.11 -11.75
C LEU A 511 -12.99 0.07 -10.97
N GLY A 512 -12.62 0.26 -9.70
CA GLY A 512 -12.95 1.47 -8.93
C GLY A 512 -12.20 2.72 -9.37
N ILE A 513 -11.28 2.60 -10.34
CA ILE A 513 -10.63 3.70 -11.03
C ILE A 513 -10.71 3.43 -12.52
N GLN A 514 -11.40 4.28 -13.28
CA GLN A 514 -11.53 4.15 -14.71
C GLN A 514 -11.29 5.51 -15.41
N ALA A 515 -10.85 5.44 -16.65
CA ALA A 515 -10.64 6.62 -17.47
C ALA A 515 -11.90 6.92 -18.32
N PHE A 516 -12.15 8.21 -18.50
CA PHE A 516 -13.25 8.73 -19.30
C PHE A 516 -12.80 9.94 -20.12
N GLU A 517 -13.47 10.21 -21.22
CA GLU A 517 -13.36 11.46 -21.95
C GLU A 517 -14.38 12.47 -21.40
N PRO A 518 -13.95 13.65 -20.96
CA PRO A 518 -14.85 14.62 -20.37
C PRO A 518 -15.65 15.43 -21.40
N ILE A 519 -16.92 15.64 -21.08
CA ILE A 519 -17.79 16.62 -21.76
C ILE A 519 -18.08 17.73 -20.75
N LEU A 520 -17.95 18.98 -21.17
CA LEU A 520 -18.19 20.13 -20.29
C LEU A 520 -19.68 20.38 -20.06
N LEU A 521 -20.05 20.50 -18.81
CA LEU A 521 -21.43 20.76 -18.37
C LEU A 521 -21.53 22.09 -17.65
N SER A 522 -22.69 22.72 -17.75
CA SER A 522 -23.02 23.98 -17.05
C SER A 522 -23.37 23.77 -15.57
N GLY A 523 -23.57 22.53 -15.13
CA GLY A 523 -23.89 22.17 -13.74
C GLY A 523 -22.68 22.13 -12.81
N ARG A 524 -22.88 21.71 -11.55
CA ARG A 524 -21.82 21.53 -10.55
C ARG A 524 -21.56 20.06 -10.19
N ALA A 525 -22.40 19.15 -10.69
CA ALA A 525 -22.29 17.72 -10.45
C ALA A 525 -21.62 17.02 -11.64
N ILE A 526 -20.90 15.93 -11.35
CA ILE A 526 -20.30 15.07 -12.37
C ILE A 526 -21.40 14.15 -12.89
N GLN A 527 -21.55 14.07 -14.20
CA GLN A 527 -22.45 13.09 -14.81
C GLN A 527 -21.71 11.80 -15.12
N LEU A 528 -22.31 10.70 -14.74
CA LEU A 528 -21.75 9.36 -14.91
C LEU A 528 -22.74 8.46 -15.66
N HIS A 529 -22.21 7.65 -16.58
CA HIS A 529 -23.02 6.68 -17.31
C HIS A 529 -23.53 5.59 -16.34
N PRO A 530 -24.82 5.22 -16.35
CA PRO A 530 -25.39 4.27 -15.40
C PRO A 530 -24.77 2.86 -15.49
N LEU A 531 -24.30 2.41 -16.63
CA LEU A 531 -23.70 1.08 -16.80
C LEU A 531 -22.35 0.90 -16.10
N VAL A 532 -21.64 1.96 -15.74
CA VAL A 532 -20.38 1.87 -15.01
C VAL A 532 -20.58 1.92 -13.47
N CYS A 533 -21.79 2.24 -13.01
CA CYS A 533 -22.09 2.34 -11.58
C CYS A 533 -21.80 1.04 -10.80
N PRO A 534 -22.13 -0.18 -11.30
CA PRO A 534 -21.78 -1.41 -10.62
C PRO A 534 -20.28 -1.61 -10.43
N ALA A 535 -19.45 -1.20 -11.40
CA ALA A 535 -18.00 -1.28 -11.31
C ALA A 535 -17.43 -0.34 -10.22
N PHE A 536 -18.02 0.82 -10.02
CA PHE A 536 -17.66 1.76 -8.95
C PHE A 536 -18.38 1.45 -7.63
N ASN A 537 -19.36 0.54 -7.63
CA ASN A 537 -20.29 0.35 -6.52
C ASN A 537 -20.90 1.68 -6.08
N ALA A 538 -21.29 2.51 -7.06
CA ALA A 538 -21.79 3.87 -6.87
C ALA A 538 -23.30 3.92 -7.05
N ASP A 539 -23.96 4.72 -6.24
CA ASP A 539 -25.36 5.11 -6.36
C ASP A 539 -25.49 6.65 -6.40
N PHE A 540 -26.65 7.14 -6.70
CA PHE A 540 -26.89 8.58 -6.87
C PHE A 540 -27.61 9.19 -5.67
N ASP A 541 -27.41 8.65 -4.48
CA ASP A 541 -27.99 9.11 -3.22
C ASP A 541 -27.22 10.25 -2.53
N GLY A 542 -26.22 10.83 -3.20
CA GLY A 542 -25.32 11.85 -2.68
C GLY A 542 -23.86 11.43 -2.69
N ASP A 543 -23.54 10.32 -3.33
CA ASP A 543 -22.16 9.86 -3.52
C ASP A 543 -21.31 10.90 -4.23
N GLN A 544 -20.05 10.92 -3.86
CA GLN A 544 -19.03 11.80 -4.45
C GLN A 544 -17.94 10.99 -5.11
N MET A 545 -17.46 11.48 -6.24
CA MET A 545 -16.29 10.92 -6.92
C MET A 545 -15.15 11.92 -6.99
N ALA A 546 -13.93 11.39 -6.90
CA ALA A 546 -12.71 12.15 -7.15
C ALA A 546 -12.38 12.10 -8.65
N VAL A 547 -11.92 13.22 -9.17
CA VAL A 547 -11.45 13.41 -10.54
C VAL A 547 -9.95 13.67 -10.52
N HIS A 548 -9.20 13.01 -11.36
CA HIS A 548 -7.75 13.20 -11.50
C HIS A 548 -7.40 13.39 -12.97
N VAL A 549 -6.54 14.36 -13.25
CA VAL A 549 -6.06 14.67 -14.60
C VAL A 549 -4.65 14.12 -14.78
N PRO A 550 -4.40 13.16 -15.68
CA PRO A 550 -3.06 12.71 -16.02
C PRO A 550 -2.32 13.80 -16.79
N LEU A 551 -1.16 14.23 -16.30
CA LEU A 551 -0.40 15.35 -16.89
C LEU A 551 0.57 14.89 -17.97
N GLY A 552 1.28 13.77 -17.78
CA GLY A 552 2.26 13.22 -18.71
C GLY A 552 1.61 12.54 -19.90
N LEU A 553 2.23 12.62 -21.08
CA LEU A 553 1.77 11.91 -22.29
C LEU A 553 1.75 10.40 -22.10
N GLU A 554 2.73 9.86 -21.37
CA GLU A 554 2.81 8.43 -21.00
C GLU A 554 1.59 8.02 -20.15
N ALA A 555 1.27 8.81 -19.12
CA ALA A 555 0.11 8.57 -18.26
C ALA A 555 -1.22 8.68 -19.02
N GLN A 556 -1.33 9.60 -19.97
CA GLN A 556 -2.51 9.72 -20.86
C GLN A 556 -2.65 8.50 -21.76
N ALA A 557 -1.54 8.01 -22.32
CA ALA A 557 -1.54 6.80 -23.14
C ALA A 557 -1.98 5.56 -22.33
N GLU A 558 -1.43 5.39 -21.12
CA GLU A 558 -1.86 4.32 -20.21
C GLU A 558 -3.35 4.44 -19.84
N ALA A 559 -3.83 5.65 -19.56
CA ALA A 559 -5.23 5.89 -19.24
C ALA A 559 -6.16 5.47 -20.39
N ARG A 560 -5.79 5.78 -21.65
CA ARG A 560 -6.58 5.41 -22.84
C ARG A 560 -6.52 3.92 -23.16
N LEU A 561 -5.32 3.30 -23.08
CA LEU A 561 -5.14 1.91 -23.51
C LEU A 561 -5.60 0.91 -22.46
N LEU A 562 -5.36 1.17 -21.17
CA LEU A 562 -5.58 0.20 -20.10
C LEU A 562 -6.79 0.53 -19.21
N MET A 563 -7.11 1.80 -19.01
CA MET A 563 -8.07 2.23 -17.99
C MET A 563 -9.39 2.76 -18.56
N LEU A 564 -9.52 2.92 -19.88
CA LEU A 564 -10.76 3.40 -20.46
C LEU A 564 -11.93 2.46 -20.16
N ALA A 565 -13.10 3.00 -19.83
CA ALA A 565 -14.27 2.21 -19.44
C ALA A 565 -14.67 1.17 -20.50
N THR A 566 -14.50 1.49 -21.77
CA THR A 566 -14.78 0.59 -22.91
C THR A 566 -13.85 -0.62 -22.99
N HIS A 567 -12.67 -0.58 -22.37
CA HIS A 567 -11.72 -1.69 -22.35
C HIS A 567 -11.86 -2.60 -21.12
N ASN A 568 -12.71 -2.22 -20.16
CA ASN A 568 -12.87 -2.91 -18.87
C ASN A 568 -14.26 -3.52 -18.71
N TRP A 569 -14.71 -4.28 -19.69
CA TRP A 569 -16.03 -4.90 -19.69
C TRP A 569 -16.13 -6.16 -18.83
N LEU A 570 -15.04 -6.86 -18.66
CA LEU A 570 -15.01 -8.13 -17.95
C LEU A 570 -14.53 -7.94 -16.51
N SER A 571 -15.20 -8.61 -15.58
CA SER A 571 -14.76 -8.66 -14.18
C SER A 571 -13.43 -9.43 -14.08
N PRO A 572 -12.37 -8.86 -13.45
CA PRO A 572 -11.10 -9.56 -13.29
C PRO A 572 -11.16 -10.77 -12.35
N ALA A 573 -12.20 -10.87 -11.53
CA ALA A 573 -12.37 -11.96 -10.58
C ALA A 573 -13.08 -13.17 -11.18
N THR A 574 -14.17 -12.96 -11.93
CA THR A 574 -15.05 -14.04 -12.46
C THR A 574 -14.92 -14.23 -13.96
N GLY A 575 -14.41 -13.23 -14.70
CA GLY A 575 -14.39 -13.25 -16.16
C GLY A 575 -15.75 -12.97 -16.80
N GLU A 576 -16.79 -12.72 -16.01
CA GLU A 576 -18.12 -12.39 -16.49
C GLU A 576 -18.22 -10.91 -16.89
N PRO A 577 -19.15 -10.53 -17.78
CA PRO A 577 -19.39 -9.14 -18.10
C PRO A 577 -19.79 -8.34 -16.85
N SER A 578 -19.13 -7.22 -16.60
CA SER A 578 -19.46 -6.30 -15.51
C SER A 578 -20.50 -5.25 -15.91
N ILE A 579 -20.63 -5.00 -17.22
CA ILE A 579 -21.56 -4.04 -17.80
C ILE A 579 -22.81 -4.79 -18.23
N LEU A 580 -23.83 -4.72 -17.37
CA LEU A 580 -25.12 -5.34 -17.60
C LEU A 580 -26.22 -4.29 -17.47
N PRO A 581 -27.28 -4.37 -18.30
CA PRO A 581 -28.46 -3.54 -18.11
C PRO A 581 -29.02 -3.71 -16.70
N SER A 582 -29.36 -2.63 -16.01
CA SER A 582 -29.86 -2.65 -14.65
C SER A 582 -31.06 -1.71 -14.47
N GLN A 583 -31.87 -1.98 -13.46
CA GLN A 583 -32.96 -1.12 -13.00
C GLN A 583 -33.86 -0.61 -14.16
N ASP A 584 -33.84 0.69 -14.42
CA ASP A 584 -34.68 1.35 -15.45
C ASP A 584 -34.45 0.84 -16.86
N MET A 585 -33.24 0.37 -17.18
CA MET A 585 -32.96 -0.22 -18.49
C MET A 585 -33.69 -1.55 -18.67
N ILE A 586 -33.71 -2.40 -17.65
CA ILE A 586 -34.45 -3.67 -17.65
C ILE A 586 -35.94 -3.39 -17.76
N LEU A 587 -36.45 -2.40 -17.00
CA LEU A 587 -37.84 -1.98 -17.09
C LEU A 587 -38.19 -1.46 -18.47
N GLY A 588 -37.31 -0.66 -19.08
CA GLY A 588 -37.45 -0.16 -20.45
C GLY A 588 -37.47 -1.29 -21.47
N PHE A 589 -36.58 -2.26 -21.38
CA PHE A 589 -36.59 -3.43 -22.26
C PHE A 589 -37.86 -4.28 -22.07
N TYR A 590 -38.27 -4.47 -20.82
CA TYR A 590 -39.52 -5.18 -20.55
C TYR A 590 -40.70 -4.45 -21.19
N TYR A 591 -40.85 -3.16 -20.97
CA TYR A 591 -41.90 -2.34 -21.58
C TYR A 591 -41.89 -2.39 -23.10
N LEU A 592 -40.69 -2.24 -23.71
CA LEU A 592 -40.51 -2.28 -25.16
C LEU A 592 -40.91 -3.63 -25.78
N THR A 593 -40.63 -4.71 -25.08
CA THR A 593 -40.89 -6.09 -25.58
C THR A 593 -42.20 -6.72 -25.14
N THR A 594 -42.97 -6.02 -24.31
CA THR A 594 -44.25 -6.52 -23.76
C THR A 594 -45.32 -6.58 -24.86
N LEU A 595 -46.12 -7.63 -24.81
CA LEU A 595 -47.31 -7.80 -25.64
C LEU A 595 -48.51 -7.16 -24.94
N LYS A 596 -49.19 -6.25 -25.61
CA LYS A 596 -50.48 -5.74 -25.12
C LYS A 596 -51.53 -6.87 -25.24
N PRO A 597 -52.19 -7.34 -24.17
CA PRO A 597 -53.21 -8.34 -24.28
C PRO A 597 -54.48 -7.73 -24.93
N THR A 598 -54.48 -7.70 -26.22
CA THR A 598 -55.63 -7.21 -27.02
C THR A 598 -56.73 -8.26 -27.20
N ILE A 599 -56.50 -9.45 -26.68
CA ILE A 599 -57.52 -10.51 -26.70
C ILE A 599 -58.42 -10.33 -25.51
N SER A 600 -59.58 -9.74 -25.69
CA SER A 600 -60.62 -9.78 -24.70
C SER A 600 -60.93 -11.25 -24.38
N HIS A 601 -60.95 -11.63 -23.11
CA HIS A 601 -61.34 -12.98 -22.63
C HIS A 601 -62.63 -13.51 -23.29
N LYS A 602 -63.52 -12.66 -23.74
CA LYS A 602 -64.73 -13.01 -24.47
C LYS A 602 -64.49 -13.66 -25.85
N ARG A 603 -63.33 -13.41 -26.50
CA ARG A 603 -63.01 -14.07 -27.79
C ARG A 603 -62.32 -15.44 -27.60
N MET A 604 -61.62 -15.66 -26.50
CA MET A 604 -61.03 -16.97 -26.22
C MET A 604 -62.10 -18.03 -25.88
N THR A 605 -63.15 -17.70 -25.17
CA THR A 605 -64.25 -18.64 -24.89
C THR A 605 -64.99 -19.07 -26.15
N ASN A 606 -65.07 -18.22 -27.20
CA ASN A 606 -65.66 -18.58 -28.50
C ASN A 606 -64.75 -19.44 -29.39
N ILE A 607 -63.44 -19.48 -29.15
CA ILE A 607 -62.54 -20.40 -29.85
C ILE A 607 -62.61 -21.80 -29.27
N ALA A 608 -62.87 -21.93 -27.97
CA ALA A 608 -63.08 -23.22 -27.29
C ALA A 608 -64.42 -23.87 -27.64
N SER A 609 -65.41 -23.13 -28.17
CA SER A 609 -66.75 -23.62 -28.50
C SER A 609 -66.93 -24.03 -29.97
N GLY A 610 -65.88 -24.17 -30.77
CA GLY A 610 -65.94 -24.89 -32.09
C GLY A 610 -66.82 -24.30 -33.17
N LEU A 611 -67.37 -23.10 -33.00
CA LEU A 611 -68.28 -22.48 -33.95
C LEU A 611 -67.69 -21.16 -34.53
N THR A 612 -66.77 -21.27 -35.45
CA THR A 612 -66.61 -20.45 -36.69
C THR A 612 -65.24 -20.68 -37.31
N ASN A 613 -65.21 -21.19 -38.50
CA ASN A 613 -64.05 -21.27 -39.42
C ASN A 613 -63.55 -19.87 -39.88
N LYS A 614 -63.33 -18.93 -38.95
CA LYS A 614 -62.67 -17.67 -39.32
C LYS A 614 -61.32 -17.65 -38.64
N VAL A 615 -60.25 -17.62 -39.42
CA VAL A 615 -58.89 -17.42 -38.98
C VAL A 615 -58.88 -16.30 -37.95
N PRO A 616 -58.51 -16.55 -36.68
CA PRO A 616 -58.68 -15.57 -35.60
C PRO A 616 -57.69 -14.40 -35.65
N TYR A 617 -56.93 -14.28 -36.69
CA TYR A 617 -55.87 -13.30 -36.86
C TYR A 617 -56.28 -12.26 -37.94
N GLN A 618 -56.36 -11.02 -37.59
CA GLN A 618 -56.46 -9.93 -38.56
C GLN A 618 -55.18 -9.92 -39.42
N LEU A 619 -55.27 -10.48 -40.63
CA LEU A 619 -54.19 -10.47 -41.58
C LEU A 619 -53.81 -9.06 -42.11
N ASN A 620 -54.47 -8.01 -41.61
CA ASN A 620 -54.30 -6.63 -42.05
C ASN A 620 -53.00 -5.96 -41.61
N THR A 621 -52.15 -6.64 -40.84
CA THR A 621 -50.91 -6.08 -40.30
C THR A 621 -49.68 -6.91 -40.72
N ILE A 622 -49.61 -7.28 -42.00
CA ILE A 622 -48.46 -8.01 -42.57
C ILE A 622 -47.49 -7.00 -43.18
N TYR A 623 -46.20 -7.11 -42.81
CA TYR A 623 -45.13 -6.27 -43.30
C TYR A 623 -44.01 -7.12 -43.92
N ASN A 624 -43.38 -6.61 -45.00
CA ASN A 624 -42.35 -7.33 -45.71
C ASN A 624 -40.91 -7.07 -45.23
N SER A 625 -40.68 -5.95 -44.52
CA SER A 625 -39.35 -5.55 -44.04
C SER A 625 -39.44 -4.82 -42.71
N PHE A 626 -38.29 -4.78 -41.99
CA PHE A 626 -38.17 -4.00 -40.74
C PHE A 626 -38.52 -2.54 -40.95
N GLU A 627 -38.00 -1.93 -42.06
CA GLU A 627 -38.24 -0.53 -42.39
C GLU A 627 -39.72 -0.21 -42.61
N SER A 628 -40.47 -1.12 -43.20
CA SER A 628 -41.91 -0.92 -43.40
C SER A 628 -42.69 -0.91 -42.08
N VAL A 629 -42.27 -1.67 -41.08
CA VAL A 629 -42.86 -1.64 -39.72
C VAL A 629 -42.49 -0.33 -39.04
N LEU A 630 -41.22 0.08 -39.11
CA LEU A 630 -40.76 1.35 -38.51
C LEU A 630 -41.47 2.56 -39.13
N HIS A 631 -41.60 2.61 -40.45
CA HIS A 631 -42.31 3.65 -41.12
C HIS A 631 -43.81 3.70 -40.73
N ALA A 632 -44.46 2.51 -40.59
CA ALA A 632 -45.83 2.45 -40.12
C ALA A 632 -45.99 2.90 -38.66
N TYR A 633 -44.97 2.67 -37.83
CA TYR A 633 -44.92 3.16 -36.46
C TYR A 633 -44.70 4.67 -36.40
N ASP A 634 -43.79 5.23 -37.20
CA ASP A 634 -43.52 6.67 -37.24
C ASP A 634 -44.74 7.48 -37.71
N ILE A 635 -45.58 6.93 -38.60
CA ILE A 635 -46.84 7.51 -39.05
C ILE A 635 -47.97 7.30 -38.05
N ASN A 636 -47.71 6.66 -36.88
CA ASN A 636 -48.73 6.34 -35.88
C ASN A 636 -49.86 5.43 -36.38
N LYS A 637 -49.59 4.58 -37.39
CA LYS A 637 -50.57 3.62 -37.89
C LYS A 637 -50.69 2.36 -37.03
N ILE A 638 -49.64 2.05 -36.33
CA ILE A 638 -49.52 0.92 -35.40
C ILE A 638 -48.95 1.36 -34.07
N ASP A 639 -49.47 0.79 -32.95
CA ASP A 639 -48.95 1.02 -31.62
C ASP A 639 -47.71 0.19 -31.34
N LEU A 640 -46.87 0.66 -30.38
CA LEU A 640 -45.63 -0.01 -29.97
C LEU A 640 -45.81 -1.48 -29.58
N HIS A 641 -46.91 -1.81 -28.96
CA HIS A 641 -47.21 -3.14 -28.40
C HIS A 641 -48.20 -3.92 -29.26
N GLU A 642 -48.58 -3.43 -30.42
CA GLU A 642 -49.50 -4.11 -31.32
C GLU A 642 -48.81 -5.30 -31.99
N MET A 643 -49.57 -6.37 -32.25
CA MET A 643 -49.03 -7.56 -32.91
C MET A 643 -49.03 -7.37 -34.41
N VAL A 644 -47.86 -7.51 -35.00
CA VAL A 644 -47.62 -7.42 -36.44
C VAL A 644 -46.97 -8.71 -36.97
N TRP A 645 -47.25 -9.04 -38.18
CA TRP A 645 -46.64 -10.13 -38.87
C TRP A 645 -45.55 -9.57 -39.81
N LEU A 646 -44.32 -10.05 -39.64
CA LEU A 646 -43.15 -9.63 -40.39
C LEU A 646 -42.59 -10.78 -41.18
N ARG A 647 -42.28 -10.60 -42.46
CA ARG A 647 -41.65 -11.60 -43.30
C ARG A 647 -40.29 -11.97 -42.73
N TRP A 648 -40.06 -13.28 -42.57
CA TRP A 648 -38.85 -13.84 -41.98
C TRP A 648 -38.32 -15.00 -42.77
N SER A 649 -36.98 -15.11 -42.94
CA SER A 649 -36.37 -16.12 -43.82
C SER A 649 -35.99 -17.41 -43.13
N SER A 650 -36.00 -17.46 -41.82
CA SER A 650 -35.56 -18.60 -41.00
C SER A 650 -36.62 -19.09 -40.02
N TYR A 651 -36.49 -20.35 -39.61
CA TYR A 651 -37.34 -20.98 -38.61
C TYR A 651 -36.86 -20.61 -37.18
N ILE A 652 -37.80 -20.28 -36.28
CA ILE A 652 -37.52 -19.97 -34.88
C ILE A 652 -38.23 -20.98 -33.98
N GLN A 653 -37.49 -21.69 -33.13
CA GLN A 653 -38.03 -22.54 -32.09
C GLN A 653 -38.45 -21.72 -30.86
N THR A 654 -39.68 -21.87 -30.44
CA THR A 654 -40.16 -21.28 -29.19
C THR A 654 -41.10 -22.25 -28.46
N GLN A 655 -41.17 -22.13 -27.12
CA GLN A 655 -42.09 -22.94 -26.29
C GLN A 655 -43.42 -22.26 -26.01
N ASN A 656 -43.86 -21.34 -26.85
CA ASN A 656 -45.09 -20.61 -26.68
C ASN A 656 -46.33 -21.40 -27.16
N PRO A 657 -47.42 -21.40 -26.44
CA PRO A 657 -48.67 -22.10 -26.85
C PRO A 657 -49.39 -21.44 -28.03
N PHE A 658 -48.97 -20.27 -28.44
CA PHE A 658 -49.55 -19.57 -29.59
C PHE A 658 -48.64 -19.68 -30.84
N PRO A 659 -49.23 -19.73 -32.04
CA PRO A 659 -48.40 -19.78 -33.24
C PRO A 659 -47.54 -18.53 -33.35
N LEU A 660 -46.24 -18.75 -33.43
CA LEU A 660 -45.26 -17.70 -33.65
C LEU A 660 -44.99 -17.48 -35.11
N GLN A 661 -45.10 -18.50 -35.93
CA GLN A 661 -44.74 -18.43 -37.33
C GLN A 661 -45.90 -18.92 -38.22
N LEU A 662 -46.13 -18.21 -39.31
CA LEU A 662 -47.05 -18.57 -40.36
C LEU A 662 -46.27 -18.86 -41.68
N ASN A 663 -46.64 -19.91 -42.37
CA ASN A 663 -46.21 -20.17 -43.70
C ASN A 663 -47.39 -19.99 -44.66
N ILE A 664 -47.25 -19.09 -45.62
CA ILE A 664 -48.25 -18.82 -46.66
C ILE A 664 -47.72 -19.42 -47.96
N SER A 665 -48.41 -20.46 -48.42
CA SER A 665 -48.15 -21.11 -49.73
C SER A 665 -48.58 -20.21 -50.88
N PRO A 666 -47.99 -20.41 -52.08
CA PRO A 666 -48.37 -19.64 -53.27
C PRO A 666 -49.85 -19.74 -53.61
N ASN A 667 -50.50 -20.83 -53.19
CA ASN A 667 -51.94 -21.12 -53.39
C ASN A 667 -52.86 -20.45 -52.34
N GLY A 668 -52.31 -19.59 -51.45
CA GLY A 668 -53.06 -18.93 -50.42
C GLY A 668 -53.34 -19.75 -49.14
N HIS A 669 -52.89 -21.01 -49.06
CA HIS A 669 -53.03 -21.80 -47.86
C HIS A 669 -52.08 -21.27 -46.76
N VAL A 670 -52.66 -21.05 -45.58
CA VAL A 670 -51.97 -20.59 -44.36
C VAL A 670 -51.74 -21.75 -43.42
N THR A 671 -50.51 -22.11 -43.17
CA THR A 671 -50.14 -23.11 -42.13
C THR A 671 -49.52 -22.39 -40.93
N SER A 672 -50.04 -22.71 -39.75
CA SER A 672 -49.49 -22.17 -38.47
C SER A 672 -48.45 -23.16 -37.92
N ILE A 673 -47.25 -22.65 -37.61
CA ILE A 673 -46.14 -23.45 -37.05
C ILE A 673 -46.10 -23.18 -35.54
N TYR A 674 -46.33 -24.24 -34.75
CA TYR A 674 -46.13 -24.28 -33.32
C TYR A 674 -44.83 -25.03 -32.99
N ASP A 675 -44.25 -24.81 -31.85
CA ASP A 675 -42.97 -25.40 -31.42
C ASP A 675 -42.95 -26.94 -31.46
N SER A 676 -44.10 -27.60 -31.48
CA SER A 676 -44.18 -29.06 -31.44
C SER A 676 -45.09 -29.70 -32.51
N PHE A 677 -45.89 -28.91 -33.26
CA PHE A 677 -46.86 -29.47 -34.23
C PHE A 677 -47.07 -28.54 -35.42
N VAL A 678 -47.00 -29.09 -36.62
CA VAL A 678 -47.51 -28.42 -37.85
C VAL A 678 -48.98 -28.83 -37.96
N ILE A 679 -49.89 -27.89 -37.83
CA ILE A 679 -51.33 -28.10 -38.11
C ILE A 679 -51.61 -27.59 -39.48
N GLU A 680 -51.80 -28.51 -40.42
CA GLU A 680 -52.29 -28.21 -41.76
C GLU A 680 -53.80 -28.04 -41.69
N SER A 681 -54.30 -26.84 -41.97
CA SER A 681 -55.74 -26.61 -42.15
C SER A 681 -56.14 -27.03 -43.59
N ASN A 682 -56.51 -28.26 -43.79
CA ASN A 682 -57.18 -28.65 -45.01
C ASN A 682 -58.57 -28.05 -45.04
N SER A 683 -58.88 -27.34 -46.06
CA SER A 683 -60.12 -26.62 -46.25
C SER A 683 -61.38 -27.49 -46.47
N ASP A 684 -61.21 -28.84 -46.42
CA ASP A 684 -62.31 -29.77 -46.80
C ASP A 684 -62.44 -30.95 -45.84
N GLN A 685 -62.55 -30.74 -44.53
CA GLN A 685 -63.33 -31.69 -43.73
C GLN A 685 -63.45 -31.21 -42.26
N GLN A 686 -64.70 -31.15 -41.82
CA GLN A 686 -65.14 -31.09 -40.44
C GLN A 686 -64.61 -32.31 -39.70
N ASP A 687 -63.70 -32.13 -38.78
CA ASP A 687 -63.57 -32.85 -37.51
C ASP A 687 -62.24 -32.49 -36.82
N CYS A 688 -62.29 -31.46 -36.00
CA CYS A 688 -61.18 -31.17 -35.08
C CYS A 688 -61.37 -31.91 -33.78
N LEU A 689 -60.88 -33.12 -33.71
CA LEU A 689 -60.66 -33.79 -32.43
C LEU A 689 -59.37 -33.24 -31.76
N VAL A 690 -59.59 -32.32 -30.84
CA VAL A 690 -58.56 -31.87 -29.92
C VAL A 690 -58.31 -32.99 -28.92
N LYS A 691 -57.29 -33.81 -29.16
CA LYS A 691 -56.74 -34.69 -28.12
C LYS A 691 -55.83 -33.84 -27.22
N SER A 692 -56.25 -33.71 -25.97
CA SER A 692 -55.40 -33.23 -24.87
C SER A 692 -54.11 -34.05 -24.79
N PRO A 693 -52.95 -33.45 -24.70
CA PRO A 693 -51.71 -34.19 -24.55
C PRO A 693 -51.62 -34.72 -23.14
N GLU A 694 -51.75 -36.04 -22.97
CA GLU A 694 -51.20 -36.76 -21.84
C GLU A 694 -49.67 -36.65 -21.85
N ILE A 695 -49.11 -36.21 -20.76
CA ILE A 695 -47.68 -36.08 -20.53
C ILE A 695 -47.11 -37.50 -20.43
N THR A 696 -46.61 -38.03 -21.52
CA THR A 696 -45.72 -39.19 -21.51
C THR A 696 -44.33 -38.73 -21.91
N GLN A 697 -43.42 -38.92 -20.95
CA GLN A 697 -41.96 -38.80 -21.19
C GLN A 697 -41.57 -39.67 -22.36
N THR A 698 -41.27 -39.09 -23.52
CA THR A 698 -40.60 -39.78 -24.60
C THR A 698 -39.66 -38.85 -25.33
N THR A 699 -38.38 -39.13 -25.10
CA THR A 699 -37.23 -38.92 -25.97
C THR A 699 -37.32 -37.80 -27.00
N LYS A 700 -36.52 -36.75 -26.72
CA LYS A 700 -36.16 -35.71 -27.68
C LYS A 700 -35.63 -36.32 -28.97
N LYS A 701 -36.49 -36.50 -29.97
CA LYS A 701 -36.08 -36.58 -31.36
C LYS A 701 -35.81 -35.16 -31.83
N ILE A 702 -34.53 -34.82 -31.88
CA ILE A 702 -34.07 -33.65 -32.63
C ILE A 702 -34.28 -33.97 -34.07
N VAL A 703 -35.38 -33.50 -34.64
CA VAL A 703 -35.56 -33.52 -36.12
C VAL A 703 -34.73 -32.31 -36.60
N SER A 704 -33.50 -32.61 -37.01
CA SER A 704 -32.70 -31.69 -37.82
C SER A 704 -33.38 -31.61 -39.19
N TYR A 705 -34.17 -30.58 -39.40
CA TYR A 705 -34.56 -30.21 -40.75
C TYR A 705 -33.33 -29.62 -41.43
N GLN A 706 -32.58 -30.45 -42.14
CA GLN A 706 -31.70 -29.98 -43.18
C GLN A 706 -32.53 -29.19 -44.20
N SER A 707 -32.06 -28.03 -44.53
CA SER A 707 -32.60 -27.11 -45.51
C SER A 707 -32.47 -27.69 -46.92
N GLU A 708 -33.34 -28.58 -47.28
CA GLU A 708 -33.72 -28.86 -48.65
C GLU A 708 -35.11 -28.29 -48.88
N MET A 709 -35.22 -26.96 -48.95
CA MET A 709 -36.43 -26.29 -49.41
C MET A 709 -36.07 -25.18 -50.36
N SER A 710 -35.67 -25.54 -51.56
CA SER A 710 -35.99 -24.81 -52.76
C SER A 710 -37.45 -25.06 -53.15
N VAL A 711 -38.42 -24.77 -52.26
CA VAL A 711 -39.79 -24.59 -52.67
C VAL A 711 -39.97 -23.12 -53.02
N THR A 712 -39.78 -22.87 -54.28
CA THR A 712 -40.06 -21.61 -54.93
C THR A 712 -41.50 -21.18 -54.63
N GLY A 713 -41.66 -20.20 -53.70
CA GLY A 713 -42.91 -19.50 -53.52
C GLY A 713 -43.54 -19.41 -52.14
N SER A 714 -43.08 -20.15 -51.11
CA SER A 714 -43.63 -20.00 -49.75
C SER A 714 -42.98 -18.83 -48.98
N SER A 715 -43.78 -18.03 -48.35
CA SER A 715 -43.32 -16.88 -47.52
C SER A 715 -43.55 -17.17 -46.04
N PHE A 716 -42.50 -17.12 -45.25
CA PHE A 716 -42.58 -17.29 -43.78
C PHE A 716 -42.74 -15.91 -43.15
N TYR A 717 -43.64 -15.84 -42.17
CA TYR A 717 -43.90 -14.64 -41.37
C TYR A 717 -43.81 -14.97 -39.88
N ILE A 718 -43.17 -14.07 -39.14
CA ILE A 718 -43.02 -14.14 -37.70
C ILE A 718 -43.95 -13.13 -37.02
N ARG A 719 -44.56 -13.55 -35.93
CA ARG A 719 -45.38 -12.67 -35.09
C ARG A 719 -44.49 -11.91 -34.14
N THR A 720 -44.53 -10.61 -34.22
CA THR A 720 -43.70 -9.73 -33.41
C THR A 720 -44.46 -8.42 -33.06
N THR A 721 -43.77 -7.54 -32.34
CA THR A 721 -44.29 -6.19 -32.05
C THR A 721 -43.35 -5.14 -32.63
N PRO A 722 -43.82 -3.93 -32.96
CA PRO A 722 -42.97 -2.83 -33.41
C PRO A 722 -41.84 -2.52 -32.42
N GLY A 723 -42.04 -2.63 -31.10
CA GLY A 723 -41.02 -2.43 -30.11
C GLY A 723 -39.88 -3.46 -30.20
N ARG A 724 -40.16 -4.73 -30.49
CA ARG A 724 -39.12 -5.76 -30.74
C ARG A 724 -38.39 -5.52 -32.07
N VAL A 725 -39.10 -5.03 -33.06
CA VAL A 725 -38.48 -4.66 -34.35
C VAL A 725 -37.53 -3.49 -34.17
N LEU A 726 -37.92 -2.45 -33.46
CA LEU A 726 -37.08 -1.30 -33.14
C LEU A 726 -35.78 -1.73 -32.43
N PHE A 727 -35.92 -2.58 -31.45
CA PHE A 727 -34.76 -3.08 -30.69
C PHE A 727 -33.80 -3.92 -31.55
N ASN A 728 -34.36 -4.83 -32.36
CA ASN A 728 -33.57 -5.65 -33.26
C ASN A 728 -32.90 -4.83 -34.38
N ASN A 729 -33.58 -3.81 -34.92
CA ASN A 729 -33.02 -2.93 -35.92
C ASN A 729 -31.84 -2.13 -35.38
N LEU A 730 -31.97 -1.60 -34.15
CA LEU A 730 -30.88 -0.92 -33.46
C LEU A 730 -29.63 -1.84 -33.27
N ILE A 731 -29.85 -3.09 -32.89
CA ILE A 731 -28.75 -4.07 -32.79
C ILE A 731 -28.15 -4.34 -34.16
N TYR A 732 -28.96 -4.51 -35.18
CA TYR A 732 -28.51 -4.78 -36.55
C TYR A 732 -27.67 -3.62 -37.12
N GLU A 733 -28.13 -2.41 -37.00
CA GLU A 733 -27.42 -1.19 -37.45
C GLU A 733 -26.05 -1.04 -36.74
N ASN A 734 -25.95 -1.34 -35.44
CA ASN A 734 -24.71 -1.16 -34.68
C ASN A 734 -23.72 -2.34 -34.82
N LEU A 735 -24.16 -3.54 -35.18
CA LEU A 735 -23.28 -4.71 -35.31
C LEU A 735 -22.87 -5.03 -36.74
N PHE A 736 -23.70 -4.65 -37.74
CA PHE A 736 -23.51 -5.09 -39.14
C PHE A 736 -23.36 -3.93 -40.14
N LEU A 737 -23.64 -2.70 -39.78
CA LEU A 737 -23.33 -1.48 -40.46
C LEU A 737 -22.21 -0.69 -39.76
#